data_b82c94ebb67daa0142632b21a6ad16c8
#
_entry.id   b82c94ebb67daa0142632b21a6ad16c8
#
_cell.length_a   1.000
_cell.length_b   1.000
_cell.length_c   1.000
_cell.angle_alpha   90.00
_cell.angle_beta   90.00
_cell.angle_gamma   90.00
#
_symmetry.space_group_name_H-M   'P 1'
#
loop_
_entity.id
_entity.type
_entity.pdbx_description
1 polymer ?
#
loop_
_entity_poly.entity_id
_entity_poly.type
_entity_poly.pdbx_seq_one_letter_code
_entity_poly.pdbx_strand_id
1 'polypeptide(L)'
;MMTRTISRYAWAKPLTLLCLLFVVNVNVHAQQWLPIPQEAKPYTRWWWLGSAVDSAGLNYNLTELSHAGIGGVEITPIYGVQGNDANDIPYLSPRWMRMLKYVEDRGAELDIETNMATGTGWPFGGPLVPKEEAACKLIFDAADNATVGRTGQKVKRAAPGGEGFVIDHFDRDAVAHYFERFDTAFAHQQVPFPHTMFNDSYEVYGADWTPKMYAEFQQRRGYDLEPFTYILNKKDSLRTDADRRIISDYRETLGDLLLENFTAQWTDWAHRHNSITRNQAHGSPANLLDVYAAVDIPECEGFGLSDFGIRGLRKDEGFTKKNFSDISMLKYASSAAHISGKKYTSSETFTWLTEHFRTSLSQCKPDLDLMFLSGVNHVFFHGSCYSPQGAEWPGWRFYASVDMTPNNNWWSAMPAFSRYIQRCQSFLQWGDPDNDVLVYLPYYDMIYDQPGTVALFDIHSMEKRAPKFIETVQTIIKNGYDVDYISDRYLMQDDVTRRYATIIVPDVRFMPLATLRRLLQIAEQGGQVMFVKSFPTSVPGYGKTKEQKEFAALLKQLQHKVTFHPEQAMLTVWGEGGIVTSPTYSDGLQFSKAKIEPMRIQQGLSCIRRTNPDGYHYFVSNLQGKDIDTFVELGVKASEVIFYNPMNGVIDKARLDGQGRAKLQLKSGESIILRTYRMPTATDVKPHKYYNALEYRATPLTNWTLSFKAAVPVSIAKTYTMPEAPQPWTALGDSLLNTTMATGTYTTTFTVPTIPSNAAYLLDLGDVRETARVLVNGKDAGTLFAVPFLLDVTPYLHAGSNTLVVEVANLPANRIAQLDRQGVEWRKFKEINVVDLNYKRDRYDTWAVVPSGLNSDVRLIPCTVE
;
A
#
# COMPACT_ATOMS: atom_id res chain seq x y z
N MET A 1 30.93 -24.86 -76.03
CA MET A 1 29.90 -25.65 -76.77
C MET A 1 28.55 -25.44 -76.02
N MET A 2 27.71 -24.71 -76.72
CA MET A 2 26.22 -24.81 -76.71
C MET A 2 25.46 -24.76 -75.38
N THR A 3 24.91 -23.68 -75.12
CA THR A 3 23.51 -23.19 -75.45
C THR A 3 22.42 -24.08 -74.79
N ARG A 4 21.62 -23.48 -73.89
CA ARG A 4 20.26 -22.96 -74.17
C ARG A 4 19.59 -22.37 -72.99
N THR A 5 19.21 -21.17 -73.17
CA THR A 5 18.13 -20.41 -72.47
C THR A 5 16.82 -21.14 -72.52
N ILE A 6 16.00 -21.02 -71.41
CA ILE A 6 14.53 -20.75 -71.48
C ILE A 6 14.05 -20.11 -70.19
N SER A 7 13.45 -18.98 -70.43
CA SER A 7 12.65 -18.18 -69.49
C SER A 7 11.31 -18.90 -69.11
N ARG A 8 10.81 -18.75 -67.88
CA ARG A 8 9.37 -18.63 -67.67
C ARG A 8 9.06 -17.84 -66.40
N TYR A 9 8.43 -16.74 -66.59
CA TYR A 9 7.68 -15.98 -65.59
C TYR A 9 6.67 -16.82 -64.83
N ALA A 10 6.64 -16.68 -63.50
CA ALA A 10 5.47 -17.09 -62.69
C ALA A 10 5.25 -16.04 -61.61
N TRP A 11 4.08 -15.47 -61.62
CA TRP A 11 3.48 -14.41 -60.85
C TRP A 11 3.58 -14.64 -59.33
N ALA A 12 4.24 -13.71 -58.65
CA ALA A 12 4.09 -13.56 -57.19
C ALA A 12 2.85 -12.70 -56.92
N LYS A 13 1.82 -13.30 -56.34
CA LYS A 13 0.71 -12.55 -55.73
C LYS A 13 1.18 -11.98 -54.38
N PRO A 14 0.91 -10.71 -54.06
CA PRO A 14 1.16 -10.20 -52.74
C PRO A 14 0.09 -10.79 -51.77
N LEU A 15 0.51 -11.53 -50.79
CA LEU A 15 -0.30 -11.94 -49.68
C LEU A 15 -0.45 -10.71 -48.76
N THR A 16 -1.55 -9.98 -48.89
CA THR A 16 -1.94 -8.91 -47.99
C THR A 16 -2.37 -9.56 -46.68
N LEU A 17 -1.49 -9.56 -45.71
CA LEU A 17 -1.79 -9.99 -44.34
C LEU A 17 -2.68 -8.92 -43.73
N LEU A 18 -3.99 -9.16 -43.76
CA LEU A 18 -5.00 -8.34 -43.08
C LEU A 18 -4.90 -8.63 -41.58
N CYS A 19 -4.09 -7.86 -40.85
CA CYS A 19 -4.16 -7.83 -39.38
C CYS A 19 -5.51 -7.22 -38.98
N LEU A 20 -6.51 -8.03 -38.77
CA LEU A 20 -7.72 -7.66 -38.05
C LEU A 20 -7.34 -7.40 -36.58
N LEU A 21 -7.02 -6.15 -36.29
CA LEU A 21 -7.08 -5.63 -34.93
C LEU A 21 -8.54 -5.73 -34.48
N PHE A 22 -8.87 -6.82 -33.76
CA PHE A 22 -10.05 -6.83 -32.91
C PHE A 22 -9.82 -5.82 -31.79
N VAL A 23 -10.15 -4.56 -32.01
CA VAL A 23 -10.46 -3.63 -30.95
C VAL A 23 -11.73 -4.16 -30.30
N VAL A 24 -11.60 -4.94 -29.27
CA VAL A 24 -12.72 -5.26 -28.38
C VAL A 24 -13.08 -3.95 -27.72
N ASN A 25 -13.99 -3.19 -28.32
CA ASN A 25 -14.69 -2.12 -27.62
C ASN A 25 -15.52 -2.79 -26.52
N VAL A 26 -14.95 -2.95 -25.34
CA VAL A 26 -15.69 -3.26 -24.14
C VAL A 26 -16.48 -1.99 -23.81
N ASN A 27 -17.67 -1.87 -24.39
CA ASN A 27 -18.65 -0.91 -23.96
C ASN A 27 -19.07 -1.29 -22.53
N VAL A 28 -18.33 -0.84 -21.52
CA VAL A 28 -18.70 -1.00 -20.13
C VAL A 28 -19.92 -0.10 -19.89
N HIS A 29 -21.10 -0.70 -19.91
CA HIS A 29 -22.33 0.02 -19.61
C HIS A 29 -22.26 0.63 -18.21
N ALA A 30 -22.70 1.87 -18.04
CA ALA A 30 -22.73 2.57 -16.75
C ALA A 30 -23.52 1.83 -15.65
N GLN A 31 -24.31 0.81 -16.01
CA GLN A 31 -25.08 -0.03 -15.09
C GLN A 31 -24.32 -1.25 -14.53
N GLN A 32 -23.07 -1.46 -14.94
CA GLN A 32 -22.29 -2.63 -14.51
C GLN A 32 -20.99 -2.18 -13.84
N TRP A 33 -20.56 -2.96 -12.85
CA TRP A 33 -19.21 -2.86 -12.31
C TRP A 33 -18.18 -3.16 -13.41
N LEU A 34 -17.01 -2.55 -13.28
CA LEU A 34 -15.88 -2.97 -14.10
C LEU A 34 -15.60 -4.46 -13.86
N PRO A 35 -15.13 -5.19 -14.86
CA PRO A 35 -14.60 -6.53 -14.65
C PRO A 35 -13.60 -6.53 -13.50
N ILE A 36 -13.64 -7.54 -12.67
CA ILE A 36 -12.69 -7.71 -11.56
C ILE A 36 -11.61 -8.68 -12.04
N PRO A 37 -10.47 -8.20 -12.52
CA PRO A 37 -9.35 -9.05 -12.88
C PRO A 37 -8.73 -9.67 -11.64
N GLN A 38 -7.86 -10.67 -11.81
CA GLN A 38 -7.19 -11.37 -10.73
C GLN A 38 -6.44 -10.41 -9.80
N GLU A 39 -5.72 -9.47 -10.39
CA GLU A 39 -4.89 -8.49 -9.67
C GLU A 39 -5.73 -7.43 -8.92
N ALA A 40 -7.04 -7.36 -9.18
CA ALA A 40 -7.95 -6.52 -8.39
C ALA A 40 -8.44 -7.20 -7.12
N LYS A 41 -8.20 -8.50 -6.93
CA LYS A 41 -8.42 -9.17 -5.65
C LYS A 41 -7.30 -8.79 -4.67
N PRO A 42 -7.56 -8.77 -3.33
CA PRO A 42 -6.47 -8.63 -2.37
C PRO A 42 -5.59 -9.88 -2.39
N TYR A 43 -4.29 -9.69 -2.23
CA TYR A 43 -3.32 -10.75 -2.05
C TYR A 43 -2.86 -10.79 -0.60
N THR A 44 -2.13 -11.85 -0.21
CA THR A 44 -1.60 -11.98 1.15
C THR A 44 -0.20 -12.54 1.14
N ARG A 45 0.68 -11.99 1.98
CA ARG A 45 1.92 -12.64 2.36
C ARG A 45 1.58 -13.89 3.15
N TRP A 46 2.19 -15.02 2.77
CA TRP A 46 1.88 -16.32 3.33
C TRP A 46 3.10 -16.96 3.99
N TRP A 47 3.14 -16.84 5.30
CA TRP A 47 4.25 -17.30 6.10
C TRP A 47 4.28 -18.81 6.20
N TRP A 48 5.38 -19.43 5.75
CA TRP A 48 5.66 -20.86 5.89
C TRP A 48 6.66 -21.09 7.01
N LEU A 49 6.19 -21.31 8.24
CA LEU A 49 7.01 -21.54 9.42
C LEU A 49 7.75 -22.89 9.31
N GLY A 50 9.09 -22.85 9.25
CA GLY A 50 9.94 -24.03 9.02
C GLY A 50 9.71 -24.68 7.65
N SER A 51 8.88 -24.06 6.80
CA SER A 51 8.30 -24.72 5.63
C SER A 51 7.68 -26.09 5.96
N ALA A 52 7.20 -26.26 7.19
CA ALA A 52 6.60 -27.50 7.70
C ALA A 52 5.19 -27.68 7.17
N VAL A 53 5.07 -27.81 5.85
CA VAL A 53 3.82 -27.89 5.11
C VAL A 53 3.62 -29.28 4.49
N ASP A 54 2.35 -29.64 4.27
CA ASP A 54 1.96 -30.81 3.51
C ASP A 54 0.78 -30.50 2.57
N SER A 55 0.51 -31.37 1.62
CA SER A 55 -0.51 -31.16 0.61
C SER A 55 -1.93 -31.02 1.20
N ALA A 56 -2.25 -31.69 2.29
CA ALA A 56 -3.56 -31.59 2.94
C ALA A 56 -3.74 -30.21 3.59
N GLY A 57 -2.74 -29.76 4.36
CA GLY A 57 -2.75 -28.44 4.98
C GLY A 57 -2.69 -27.32 3.94
N LEU A 58 -1.88 -27.46 2.88
CA LEU A 58 -1.84 -26.50 1.77
C LEU A 58 -3.20 -26.38 1.09
N ASN A 59 -3.84 -27.53 0.77
CA ASN A 59 -5.20 -27.53 0.19
C ASN A 59 -6.22 -26.82 1.11
N TYR A 60 -6.19 -27.12 2.41
CA TYR A 60 -7.07 -26.46 3.39
C TYR A 60 -6.89 -24.95 3.38
N ASN A 61 -5.65 -24.47 3.54
CA ASN A 61 -5.37 -23.03 3.60
C ASN A 61 -5.74 -22.32 2.29
N LEU A 62 -5.37 -22.87 1.12
CA LEU A 62 -5.70 -22.28 -0.18
C LEU A 62 -7.22 -22.23 -0.41
N THR A 63 -7.95 -23.28 0.01
CA THR A 63 -9.41 -23.29 -0.09
C THR A 63 -10.05 -22.20 0.76
N GLU A 64 -9.60 -22.03 2.01
CA GLU A 64 -10.08 -20.97 2.89
C GLU A 64 -9.75 -19.56 2.37
N LEU A 65 -8.56 -19.37 1.83
CA LEU A 65 -8.15 -18.10 1.21
C LEU A 65 -8.99 -17.77 -0.02
N SER A 66 -9.23 -18.76 -0.89
CA SER A 66 -10.10 -18.58 -2.06
C SER A 66 -11.53 -18.23 -1.65
N HIS A 67 -12.13 -18.93 -0.67
CA HIS A 67 -13.45 -18.61 -0.14
C HIS A 67 -13.52 -17.20 0.49
N ALA A 68 -12.43 -16.74 1.08
CA ALA A 68 -12.31 -15.38 1.60
C ALA A 68 -12.17 -14.30 0.49
N GLY A 69 -12.01 -14.70 -0.77
CA GLY A 69 -11.87 -13.80 -1.92
C GLY A 69 -10.44 -13.27 -2.13
N ILE A 70 -9.45 -13.97 -1.59
CA ILE A 70 -8.03 -13.70 -1.84
C ILE A 70 -7.66 -14.15 -3.25
N GLY A 71 -6.93 -13.31 -3.99
CA GLY A 71 -6.52 -13.57 -5.36
C GLY A 71 -5.12 -14.13 -5.52
N GLY A 72 -4.27 -14.00 -4.53
CA GLY A 72 -2.91 -14.52 -4.61
C GLY A 72 -2.24 -14.67 -3.25
N VAL A 73 -1.22 -15.51 -3.22
CA VAL A 73 -0.39 -15.75 -2.05
C VAL A 73 1.08 -15.46 -2.38
N GLU A 74 1.80 -14.88 -1.44
CA GLU A 74 3.25 -14.74 -1.50
C GLU A 74 3.88 -15.68 -0.48
N ILE A 75 4.46 -16.77 -0.94
CA ILE A 75 5.14 -17.73 -0.09
C ILE A 75 6.40 -17.08 0.49
N THR A 76 6.41 -16.91 1.81
CA THR A 76 7.56 -16.39 2.54
C THR A 76 7.99 -17.42 3.60
N PRO A 77 9.02 -18.25 3.30
CA PRO A 77 9.55 -19.20 4.25
C PRO A 77 10.30 -18.50 5.38
N ILE A 78 10.01 -18.88 6.61
CA ILE A 78 10.65 -18.34 7.82
C ILE A 78 10.98 -19.46 8.81
N TYR A 79 11.58 -19.09 9.95
CA TYR A 79 11.93 -20.02 11.02
C TYR A 79 10.76 -20.96 11.40
N GLY A 80 11.10 -22.07 12.06
CA GLY A 80 10.16 -23.15 12.39
C GLY A 80 9.20 -22.84 13.55
N VAL A 81 8.29 -23.79 13.77
CA VAL A 81 7.36 -23.82 14.90
C VAL A 81 8.01 -24.55 16.06
N GLN A 82 7.89 -24.04 17.27
CA GLN A 82 8.43 -24.65 18.48
C GLN A 82 7.89 -26.08 18.68
N GLY A 83 8.83 -27.03 18.83
CA GLY A 83 8.51 -28.44 19.01
C GLY A 83 8.05 -29.17 17.76
N ASN A 84 8.17 -28.57 16.58
CA ASN A 84 7.79 -29.17 15.30
C ASN A 84 8.98 -29.35 14.34
N ASP A 85 10.21 -29.14 14.79
CA ASP A 85 11.43 -29.13 13.96
C ASP A 85 11.60 -30.40 13.11
N ALA A 86 11.07 -31.54 13.56
CA ALA A 86 11.12 -32.81 12.81
C ALA A 86 10.33 -32.79 11.47
N ASN A 87 9.39 -31.85 11.32
CA ASN A 87 8.60 -31.69 10.12
C ASN A 87 9.12 -30.57 9.20
N ASP A 88 10.12 -29.82 9.64
CA ASP A 88 10.72 -28.76 8.85
C ASP A 88 11.21 -29.26 7.51
N ILE A 89 11.03 -28.46 6.47
CA ILE A 89 11.48 -28.79 5.11
C ILE A 89 12.57 -27.82 4.71
N PRO A 90 13.79 -28.29 4.45
CA PRO A 90 14.88 -27.40 4.00
C PRO A 90 14.50 -26.67 2.71
N TYR A 91 14.72 -25.36 2.72
CA TYR A 91 14.41 -24.47 1.60
C TYR A 91 15.06 -24.90 0.29
N LEU A 92 14.32 -24.87 -0.80
CA LEU A 92 14.71 -25.31 -2.14
C LEU A 92 15.12 -26.80 -2.25
N SER A 93 14.90 -27.62 -1.20
CA SER A 93 15.07 -29.06 -1.31
C SER A 93 14.05 -29.70 -2.28
N PRO A 94 14.29 -30.92 -2.79
CA PRO A 94 13.31 -31.58 -3.66
C PRO A 94 11.91 -31.70 -3.04
N ARG A 95 11.80 -31.86 -1.72
CA ARG A 95 10.52 -31.90 -1.02
C ARG A 95 9.86 -30.52 -1.01
N TRP A 96 10.64 -29.46 -0.75
CA TRP A 96 10.16 -28.08 -0.76
C TRP A 96 9.63 -27.70 -2.14
N MET A 97 10.39 -28.01 -3.20
CA MET A 97 9.98 -27.73 -4.58
C MET A 97 8.70 -28.48 -4.99
N ARG A 98 8.49 -29.71 -4.49
CA ARG A 98 7.22 -30.41 -4.69
C ARG A 98 6.04 -29.71 -3.99
N MET A 99 6.27 -29.10 -2.81
CA MET A 99 5.22 -28.34 -2.13
C MET A 99 4.90 -27.03 -2.88
N LEU A 100 5.92 -26.34 -3.39
CA LEU A 100 5.72 -25.18 -4.27
C LEU A 100 4.90 -25.55 -5.50
N LYS A 101 5.30 -26.62 -6.21
CA LYS A 101 4.53 -27.08 -7.37
C LYS A 101 3.08 -27.42 -7.01
N TYR A 102 2.85 -28.04 -5.87
CA TYR A 102 1.49 -28.32 -5.40
C TYR A 102 0.68 -27.04 -5.21
N VAL A 103 1.29 -25.98 -4.65
CA VAL A 103 0.63 -24.67 -4.50
C VAL A 103 0.30 -24.05 -5.85
N GLU A 104 1.22 -24.09 -6.80
CA GLU A 104 0.98 -23.58 -8.16
C GLU A 104 -0.18 -24.30 -8.85
N ASP A 105 -0.14 -25.65 -8.84
CA ASP A 105 -1.18 -26.48 -9.47
C ASP A 105 -2.55 -26.24 -8.78
N ARG A 106 -2.58 -26.27 -7.46
CA ARG A 106 -3.81 -26.08 -6.68
C ARG A 106 -4.31 -24.64 -6.71
N GLY A 107 -3.39 -23.67 -6.69
CA GLY A 107 -3.70 -22.25 -6.84
C GLY A 107 -4.39 -21.96 -8.17
N ALA A 108 -3.87 -22.51 -9.25
CA ALA A 108 -4.51 -22.39 -10.58
C ALA A 108 -5.95 -22.94 -10.61
N GLU A 109 -6.22 -24.06 -9.91
CA GLU A 109 -7.58 -24.62 -9.79
C GLU A 109 -8.52 -23.73 -8.96
N LEU A 110 -7.98 -22.98 -7.99
CA LEU A 110 -8.74 -22.13 -7.07
C LEU A 110 -8.74 -20.65 -7.46
N ASP A 111 -8.15 -20.30 -8.60
CA ASP A 111 -7.98 -18.92 -9.06
C ASP A 111 -7.20 -18.07 -8.01
N ILE A 112 -6.10 -18.65 -7.50
CA ILE A 112 -5.12 -18.02 -6.62
C ILE A 112 -3.76 -18.00 -7.31
N GLU A 113 -3.20 -16.82 -7.51
CA GLU A 113 -1.86 -16.63 -8.07
C GLU A 113 -0.78 -16.96 -7.03
N THR A 114 0.29 -17.61 -7.46
CA THR A 114 1.43 -17.94 -6.62
C THR A 114 2.57 -16.94 -6.84
N ASN A 115 3.01 -16.31 -5.77
CA ASN A 115 4.17 -15.43 -5.70
C ASN A 115 5.12 -15.94 -4.61
N MET A 116 6.38 -15.49 -4.61
CA MET A 116 7.36 -15.97 -3.66
C MET A 116 8.39 -14.89 -3.28
N ALA A 117 8.78 -14.82 -2.03
CA ALA A 117 9.96 -14.09 -1.61
C ALA A 117 11.24 -14.69 -2.24
N THR A 118 12.17 -13.85 -2.70
CA THR A 118 13.44 -14.30 -3.29
C THR A 118 14.43 -14.67 -2.19
N GLY A 119 14.05 -15.59 -1.32
CA GLY A 119 14.83 -16.04 -0.18
C GLY A 119 13.98 -16.59 0.95
N THR A 120 14.57 -16.68 2.11
CA THR A 120 13.88 -17.02 3.37
C THR A 120 14.09 -15.87 4.35
N GLY A 121 13.04 -15.43 5.03
CA GLY A 121 13.15 -14.19 5.79
C GLY A 121 13.66 -13.05 4.91
N TRP A 122 14.47 -12.16 5.45
CA TRP A 122 15.12 -11.04 4.73
C TRP A 122 16.36 -10.51 5.49
N PRO A 123 17.26 -9.72 4.88
CA PRO A 123 17.45 -9.48 3.45
C PRO A 123 18.02 -10.70 2.71
N PHE A 124 18.31 -10.55 1.40
CA PHE A 124 18.89 -11.63 0.59
C PHE A 124 20.19 -12.20 1.20
N GLY A 125 20.26 -13.52 1.21
CA GLY A 125 21.38 -14.25 1.80
C GLY A 125 21.09 -15.74 1.96
N GLY A 126 22.01 -16.47 2.59
CA GLY A 126 21.79 -17.87 2.84
C GLY A 126 23.04 -18.70 2.94
N PRO A 127 22.91 -20.05 2.95
CA PRO A 127 24.00 -20.97 3.27
C PRO A 127 25.11 -21.03 2.19
N LEU A 128 24.80 -20.64 0.96
CA LEU A 128 25.76 -20.64 -0.14
C LEU A 128 26.52 -19.32 -0.29
N VAL A 129 26.23 -18.33 0.56
CA VAL A 129 26.94 -17.04 0.56
C VAL A 129 28.28 -17.23 1.31
N PRO A 130 29.41 -17.24 0.60
CA PRO A 130 30.72 -17.32 1.25
C PRO A 130 31.03 -16.02 1.98
N LYS A 131 31.93 -16.08 2.95
CA LYS A 131 32.26 -14.89 3.76
C LYS A 131 32.78 -13.73 2.91
N GLU A 132 33.43 -14.04 1.80
CA GLU A 132 34.01 -13.08 0.85
C GLU A 132 32.97 -12.30 0.06
N GLU A 133 31.76 -12.82 -0.06
CA GLU A 133 30.63 -12.20 -0.76
C GLU A 133 29.56 -11.65 0.20
N ALA A 134 29.82 -11.73 1.51
CA ALA A 134 28.91 -11.20 2.52
C ALA A 134 29.04 -9.68 2.64
N ALA A 135 27.96 -9.04 3.11
CA ALA A 135 27.87 -7.60 3.33
C ALA A 135 29.09 -7.02 4.05
N CYS A 136 29.66 -5.97 3.48
CA CYS A 136 30.91 -5.34 3.91
C CYS A 136 30.69 -4.03 4.68
N LYS A 137 31.72 -3.68 5.46
CA LYS A 137 31.85 -2.37 6.10
C LYS A 137 33.30 -1.92 6.19
N LEU A 138 33.52 -0.62 6.27
CA LEU A 138 34.81 -0.07 6.66
C LEU A 138 35.03 -0.15 8.17
N ILE A 139 36.26 -0.48 8.54
CA ILE A 139 36.74 -0.49 9.93
C ILE A 139 37.96 0.42 9.98
N PHE A 140 37.92 1.41 10.87
CA PHE A 140 39.02 2.36 11.07
C PHE A 140 39.81 2.02 12.35
N ASP A 141 41.10 2.10 12.26
CA ASP A 141 41.99 2.05 13.43
C ASP A 141 42.14 3.43 14.11
N ALA A 142 42.89 3.49 15.18
CA ALA A 142 43.14 4.73 15.92
C ALA A 142 43.93 5.82 15.12
N ALA A 143 44.53 5.43 14.00
CA ALA A 143 45.25 6.34 13.10
C ALA A 143 44.44 6.68 11.82
N ASP A 144 43.16 6.39 11.81
CA ASP A 144 42.24 6.55 10.68
C ASP A 144 42.58 5.72 9.44
N ASN A 145 43.38 4.62 9.58
CA ASN A 145 43.59 3.71 8.48
C ASN A 145 42.34 2.83 8.31
N ALA A 146 41.86 2.74 7.11
CA ALA A 146 40.67 1.96 6.76
C ALA A 146 41.04 0.53 6.36
N THR A 147 40.29 -0.44 6.86
CA THR A 147 40.33 -1.83 6.42
C THR A 147 38.92 -2.32 6.11
N VAL A 148 38.79 -3.25 5.15
CA VAL A 148 37.50 -3.83 4.78
C VAL A 148 37.18 -5.00 5.69
N GLY A 149 36.09 -4.88 6.44
CA GLY A 149 35.55 -5.97 7.25
C GLY A 149 34.22 -6.46 6.72
N ARG A 150 33.68 -7.50 7.35
CA ARG A 150 32.32 -7.98 7.08
C ARG A 150 31.39 -7.56 8.22
N THR A 151 30.14 -7.26 7.88
CA THR A 151 29.15 -6.89 8.90
C THR A 151 28.86 -8.06 9.84
N GLY A 152 28.97 -9.29 9.33
CA GLY A 152 28.61 -10.51 10.06
C GLY A 152 27.11 -10.75 10.16
N GLN A 153 26.30 -9.89 9.55
CA GLN A 153 24.86 -10.03 9.56
C GLN A 153 24.42 -11.33 8.91
N LYS A 154 23.52 -12.02 9.58
CA LYS A 154 22.81 -13.20 9.07
C LYS A 154 21.43 -12.80 8.57
N VAL A 155 20.89 -13.64 7.67
CA VAL A 155 19.50 -13.53 7.23
C VAL A 155 18.59 -13.55 8.46
N LYS A 156 17.72 -12.57 8.56
CA LYS A 156 16.75 -12.47 9.65
C LYS A 156 15.59 -13.41 9.37
N ARG A 157 15.13 -14.10 10.39
CA ARG A 157 13.96 -15.01 10.30
C ARG A 157 14.13 -16.12 9.27
N ALA A 158 15.36 -16.52 8.98
CA ALA A 158 15.64 -17.55 7.99
C ALA A 158 14.90 -18.86 8.29
N ALA A 159 14.38 -19.48 7.24
CA ALA A 159 13.86 -20.85 7.31
C ALA A 159 14.99 -21.87 7.30
N PRO A 160 14.74 -23.11 7.76
CA PRO A 160 15.69 -24.21 7.61
C PRO A 160 16.20 -24.34 6.16
N GLY A 161 17.52 -24.38 5.98
CA GLY A 161 18.17 -24.38 4.65
C GLY A 161 18.28 -23.00 3.99
N GLY A 162 17.88 -21.94 4.68
CA GLY A 162 18.02 -20.54 4.26
C GLY A 162 18.96 -19.73 5.14
N GLU A 163 19.47 -20.31 6.23
CA GLU A 163 20.37 -19.63 7.16
C GLU A 163 21.73 -19.35 6.52
N GLY A 164 22.27 -18.18 6.77
CA GLY A 164 23.60 -17.82 6.24
C GLY A 164 23.87 -16.33 6.34
N PHE A 165 24.93 -15.89 5.69
CA PHE A 165 25.29 -14.49 5.63
C PHE A 165 24.38 -13.74 4.66
N VAL A 166 24.12 -12.46 4.97
CA VAL A 166 23.53 -11.50 4.04
C VAL A 166 24.57 -11.18 2.97
N ILE A 167 24.15 -11.15 1.69
CA ILE A 167 25.04 -10.85 0.55
C ILE A 167 25.52 -9.40 0.56
N ASP A 168 26.62 -9.13 -0.13
CA ASP A 168 27.01 -7.77 -0.49
C ASP A 168 26.11 -7.27 -1.64
N HIS A 169 25.10 -6.46 -1.32
CA HIS A 169 24.16 -5.90 -2.28
C HIS A 169 24.80 -4.88 -3.23
N PHE A 170 26.00 -4.41 -2.94
CA PHE A 170 26.75 -3.49 -3.80
C PHE A 170 27.67 -4.22 -4.79
N ASP A 171 27.94 -5.52 -4.60
CA ASP A 171 28.77 -6.31 -5.51
C ASP A 171 27.92 -7.12 -6.49
N ARG A 172 28.05 -6.76 -7.76
CA ARG A 172 27.34 -7.39 -8.87
C ARG A 172 27.56 -8.90 -8.97
N ASP A 173 28.78 -9.38 -8.68
CA ASP A 173 29.10 -10.79 -8.79
C ASP A 173 28.47 -11.57 -7.62
N ALA A 174 28.53 -11.05 -6.40
CA ALA A 174 27.88 -11.65 -5.24
C ALA A 174 26.36 -11.80 -5.43
N VAL A 175 25.73 -10.79 -6.02
CA VAL A 175 24.29 -10.83 -6.38
C VAL A 175 24.02 -11.88 -7.46
N ALA A 176 24.86 -11.99 -8.48
CA ALA A 176 24.71 -12.99 -9.54
C ALA A 176 24.82 -14.42 -8.99
N HIS A 177 25.84 -14.70 -8.17
CA HIS A 177 26.04 -16.02 -7.55
C HIS A 177 24.89 -16.41 -6.61
N TYR A 178 24.28 -15.41 -5.94
CA TYR A 178 23.12 -15.68 -5.09
C TYR A 178 21.96 -16.29 -5.88
N PHE A 179 21.73 -15.88 -7.14
CA PHE A 179 20.62 -16.39 -7.95
C PHE A 179 20.86 -17.80 -8.49
N GLU A 180 22.11 -18.25 -8.62
CA GLU A 180 22.43 -19.59 -9.16
C GLU A 180 21.77 -20.73 -8.38
N ARG A 181 21.52 -20.54 -7.07
CA ARG A 181 20.83 -21.55 -6.26
C ARG A 181 19.37 -21.74 -6.70
N PHE A 182 18.71 -20.66 -7.10
CA PHE A 182 17.34 -20.71 -7.62
C PHE A 182 17.31 -21.35 -9.00
N ASP A 183 18.18 -20.89 -9.89
CA ASP A 183 18.30 -21.45 -11.25
C ASP A 183 18.50 -22.98 -11.17
N THR A 184 19.39 -23.43 -10.30
CA THR A 184 19.67 -24.85 -10.09
C THR A 184 18.47 -25.60 -9.53
N ALA A 185 17.81 -25.11 -8.49
CA ALA A 185 16.70 -25.79 -7.83
C ALA A 185 15.49 -25.92 -8.77
N PHE A 186 15.11 -24.84 -9.43
CA PHE A 186 13.98 -24.82 -10.35
C PHE A 186 14.21 -25.69 -11.59
N ALA A 187 15.41 -25.62 -12.19
CA ALA A 187 15.78 -26.46 -13.34
C ALA A 187 15.80 -27.96 -13.00
N HIS A 188 16.41 -28.35 -11.86
CA HIS A 188 16.49 -29.75 -11.45
C HIS A 188 15.13 -30.38 -11.15
N GLN A 189 14.21 -29.61 -10.60
CA GLN A 189 12.87 -30.11 -10.23
C GLN A 189 11.82 -29.84 -11.30
N GLN A 190 12.18 -29.13 -12.37
CA GLN A 190 11.27 -28.77 -13.48
C GLN A 190 9.97 -28.08 -12.98
N VAL A 191 10.12 -27.22 -11.97
CA VAL A 191 9.04 -26.36 -11.47
C VAL A 191 9.17 -25.00 -12.15
N PRO A 192 8.09 -24.39 -12.66
CA PRO A 192 8.16 -23.03 -13.18
C PRO A 192 8.48 -22.05 -12.05
N PHE A 193 9.03 -20.89 -12.40
CA PHE A 193 9.16 -19.81 -11.43
C PHE A 193 7.79 -19.20 -11.15
N PRO A 194 7.49 -18.81 -9.90
CA PRO A 194 6.28 -18.09 -9.55
C PRO A 194 6.10 -16.80 -10.36
N HIS A 195 4.85 -16.36 -10.51
CA HIS A 195 4.53 -15.17 -11.31
C HIS A 195 5.31 -13.92 -10.85
N THR A 196 5.35 -13.67 -9.54
CA THR A 196 6.06 -12.52 -8.97
C THR A 196 7.10 -12.98 -7.95
N MET A 197 8.31 -12.45 -8.08
CA MET A 197 9.37 -12.55 -7.10
C MET A 197 9.38 -11.30 -6.22
N PHE A 198 9.49 -11.48 -4.90
CA PHE A 198 9.39 -10.40 -3.94
C PHE A 198 10.70 -10.16 -3.20
N ASN A 199 10.99 -8.87 -2.93
CA ASN A 199 12.02 -8.40 -2.00
C ASN A 199 11.41 -7.45 -0.97
N ASP A 200 11.66 -7.75 0.31
CA ASP A 200 11.26 -6.97 1.46
C ASP A 200 12.11 -5.69 1.62
N SER A 201 11.79 -4.86 2.61
CA SER A 201 12.53 -3.64 2.93
C SER A 201 14.04 -3.88 3.08
N TYR A 202 14.82 -2.88 2.70
CA TYR A 202 16.28 -2.97 2.81
C TYR A 202 16.72 -2.88 4.26
N GLU A 203 17.09 -4.02 4.83
CA GLU A 203 17.50 -4.12 6.22
C GLU A 203 18.93 -4.69 6.37
N VAL A 204 19.86 -4.21 5.54
CA VAL A 204 21.27 -4.58 5.60
C VAL A 204 22.00 -3.63 6.53
N TYR A 205 22.14 -4.05 7.79
CA TYR A 205 22.65 -3.18 8.83
C TYR A 205 24.18 -3.09 8.82
N GLY A 206 24.68 -1.85 8.88
CA GLY A 206 26.10 -1.53 8.95
C GLY A 206 26.87 -1.81 7.68
N ALA A 207 26.22 -2.17 6.58
CA ALA A 207 26.86 -2.28 5.28
C ALA A 207 27.07 -0.89 4.69
N ASP A 208 28.32 -0.53 4.49
CA ASP A 208 28.73 0.79 3.99
C ASP A 208 29.86 0.69 2.96
N TRP A 209 30.24 -0.52 2.54
CA TRP A 209 31.37 -0.74 1.65
C TRP A 209 31.18 -1.96 0.76
N THR A 210 31.96 -2.01 -0.33
CA THR A 210 32.17 -3.18 -1.17
C THR A 210 33.65 -3.24 -1.62
N PRO A 211 34.24 -4.39 -1.91
CA PRO A 211 35.64 -4.49 -2.31
C PRO A 211 36.00 -3.66 -3.55
N LYS A 212 35.03 -3.43 -4.44
CA LYS A 212 35.25 -2.66 -5.69
C LYS A 212 35.01 -1.15 -5.52
N MET A 213 34.72 -0.64 -4.33
CA MET A 213 34.29 0.74 -4.09
C MET A 213 35.21 1.80 -4.70
N TYR A 214 36.53 1.69 -4.53
CA TYR A 214 37.44 2.70 -5.09
C TYR A 214 37.34 2.82 -6.62
N ALA A 215 37.31 1.68 -7.31
CA ALA A 215 37.21 1.66 -8.76
C ALA A 215 35.85 2.21 -9.25
N GLU A 216 34.75 1.77 -8.62
CA GLU A 216 33.40 2.22 -8.89
C GLU A 216 33.23 3.73 -8.64
N PHE A 217 33.76 4.21 -7.51
CA PHE A 217 33.73 5.62 -7.17
C PHE A 217 34.50 6.47 -8.20
N GLN A 218 35.75 6.09 -8.52
CA GLN A 218 36.56 6.80 -9.50
C GLN A 218 35.88 6.85 -10.88
N GLN A 219 35.30 5.72 -11.31
CA GLN A 219 34.59 5.66 -12.58
C GLN A 219 33.37 6.59 -12.61
N ARG A 220 32.61 6.65 -11.51
CA ARG A 220 31.34 7.39 -11.43
C ARG A 220 31.54 8.86 -11.10
N ARG A 221 32.45 9.17 -10.20
CA ARG A 221 32.64 10.54 -9.68
C ARG A 221 33.80 11.28 -10.32
N GLY A 222 34.71 10.57 -11.03
CA GLY A 222 35.80 11.17 -11.81
C GLY A 222 37.03 11.56 -11.00
N TYR A 223 37.14 11.13 -9.75
CA TYR A 223 38.32 11.32 -8.90
C TYR A 223 38.49 10.13 -7.94
N ASP A 224 39.71 10.00 -7.40
CA ASP A 224 40.07 8.91 -6.49
C ASP A 224 39.57 9.21 -5.05
N LEU A 225 38.83 8.24 -4.45
CA LEU A 225 38.33 8.31 -3.08
C LEU A 225 39.43 7.95 -2.06
N GLU A 226 40.44 7.16 -2.45
CA GLU A 226 41.38 6.58 -1.49
C GLU A 226 42.07 7.64 -0.60
N PRO A 227 42.57 8.80 -1.13
CA PRO A 227 43.15 9.87 -0.30
C PRO A 227 42.17 10.52 0.67
N PHE A 228 40.87 10.34 0.48
CA PHE A 228 39.81 10.96 1.26
C PHE A 228 39.07 10.00 2.16
N THR A 229 39.46 8.72 2.20
CA THR A 229 38.74 7.66 2.95
C THR A 229 38.59 7.99 4.43
N TYR A 230 39.60 8.64 5.05
CA TYR A 230 39.58 9.09 6.45
C TYR A 230 38.38 10.02 6.75
N ILE A 231 37.87 10.74 5.77
CA ILE A 231 36.70 11.63 5.93
C ILE A 231 35.46 10.87 6.33
N LEU A 232 35.31 9.61 5.88
CA LEU A 232 34.17 8.76 6.23
C LEU A 232 34.10 8.47 7.74
N ASN A 233 35.25 8.45 8.43
CA ASN A 233 35.33 8.30 9.90
C ASN A 233 35.17 9.62 10.66
N LYS A 234 35.22 10.77 9.98
CA LYS A 234 35.22 12.07 10.62
C LYS A 234 33.85 12.38 11.24
N LYS A 235 33.86 12.86 12.48
CA LYS A 235 32.62 13.30 13.18
C LYS A 235 31.92 14.40 12.41
N ASP A 236 30.59 14.34 12.33
CA ASP A 236 29.76 15.31 11.58
C ASP A 236 30.04 16.78 11.96
N SER A 237 30.30 17.08 13.24
CA SER A 237 30.57 18.41 13.74
C SER A 237 31.91 18.99 13.26
N LEU A 238 32.80 18.15 12.75
CA LEU A 238 34.13 18.52 12.25
C LEU A 238 34.20 18.52 10.72
N ARG A 239 33.12 18.12 10.01
CA ARG A 239 33.09 18.07 8.56
C ARG A 239 32.96 19.46 7.95
N THR A 240 33.87 19.79 7.05
CA THR A 240 33.80 20.99 6.20
C THR A 240 32.80 20.80 5.06
N ASP A 241 32.50 21.85 4.27
CA ASP A 241 31.69 21.74 3.05
C ASP A 241 32.32 20.76 2.05
N ALA A 242 33.64 20.80 1.89
CA ALA A 242 34.37 19.87 1.02
C ALA A 242 34.19 18.40 1.49
N ASP A 243 34.32 18.15 2.80
CA ASP A 243 34.11 16.81 3.36
C ASP A 243 32.68 16.31 3.10
N ARG A 244 31.68 17.16 3.31
CA ARG A 244 30.27 16.82 3.08
C ARG A 244 29.97 16.55 1.61
N ARG A 245 30.63 17.26 0.68
CA ARG A 245 30.49 17.03 -0.75
C ARG A 245 31.11 15.67 -1.15
N ILE A 246 32.25 15.30 -0.60
CA ILE A 246 32.89 13.99 -0.83
C ILE A 246 31.99 12.89 -0.27
N ILE A 247 31.42 13.06 0.93
CA ILE A 247 30.47 12.10 1.51
C ILE A 247 29.19 11.99 0.68
N SER A 248 28.72 13.09 0.09
CA SER A 248 27.58 13.06 -0.82
C SER A 248 27.90 12.24 -2.07
N ASP A 249 29.07 12.42 -2.68
CA ASP A 249 29.52 11.61 -3.83
C ASP A 249 29.65 10.12 -3.46
N TYR A 250 30.13 9.83 -2.24
CA TYR A 250 30.21 8.47 -1.72
C TYR A 250 28.80 7.84 -1.52
N ARG A 251 27.85 8.57 -0.92
CA ARG A 251 26.47 8.15 -0.74
C ARG A 251 25.75 7.93 -2.06
N GLU A 252 25.97 8.82 -3.01
CA GLU A 252 25.41 8.67 -4.37
C GLU A 252 26.00 7.43 -5.05
N THR A 253 27.28 7.12 -4.84
CA THR A 253 27.90 5.90 -5.36
C THR A 253 27.27 4.63 -4.77
N LEU A 254 27.08 4.59 -3.45
CA LEU A 254 26.37 3.46 -2.81
C LEU A 254 24.95 3.29 -3.38
N GLY A 255 24.24 4.39 -3.58
CA GLY A 255 22.91 4.38 -4.17
C GLY A 255 22.90 3.84 -5.60
N ASP A 256 23.85 4.27 -6.44
CA ASP A 256 24.01 3.78 -7.81
C ASP A 256 24.33 2.28 -7.83
N LEU A 257 25.22 1.81 -6.97
CA LEU A 257 25.58 0.40 -6.87
C LEU A 257 24.38 -0.47 -6.43
N LEU A 258 23.63 -0.02 -5.44
CA LEU A 258 22.42 -0.75 -5.02
C LEU A 258 21.40 -0.84 -6.17
N LEU A 259 21.17 0.26 -6.87
CA LEU A 259 20.24 0.32 -7.98
C LEU A 259 20.66 -0.61 -9.13
N GLU A 260 21.92 -0.53 -9.56
CA GLU A 260 22.41 -1.20 -10.77
C GLU A 260 22.83 -2.65 -10.51
N ASN A 261 23.56 -2.90 -9.41
CA ASN A 261 24.13 -4.21 -9.11
C ASN A 261 23.16 -5.14 -8.39
N PHE A 262 22.17 -4.58 -7.69
CA PHE A 262 21.16 -5.38 -7.00
C PHE A 262 19.79 -5.27 -7.66
N THR A 263 19.13 -4.12 -7.58
CA THR A 263 17.71 -4.02 -7.95
C THR A 263 17.45 -4.28 -9.42
N ALA A 264 18.19 -3.62 -10.31
CA ALA A 264 18.04 -3.82 -11.76
C ALA A 264 18.48 -5.23 -12.17
N GLN A 265 19.60 -5.73 -11.64
CA GLN A 265 20.09 -7.07 -11.94
C GLN A 265 19.11 -8.16 -11.49
N TRP A 266 18.48 -8.00 -10.33
CA TRP A 266 17.44 -8.91 -9.84
C TRP A 266 16.21 -8.88 -10.75
N THR A 267 15.76 -7.70 -11.15
CA THR A 267 14.63 -7.56 -12.10
C THR A 267 14.94 -8.22 -13.42
N ASP A 268 16.13 -7.99 -13.98
CA ASP A 268 16.57 -8.64 -15.22
C ASP A 268 16.66 -10.16 -15.08
N TRP A 269 17.09 -10.67 -13.92
CA TRP A 269 17.12 -12.10 -13.64
C TRP A 269 15.70 -12.68 -13.59
N ALA A 270 14.78 -12.05 -12.89
CA ALA A 270 13.37 -12.50 -12.82
C ALA A 270 12.73 -12.53 -14.22
N HIS A 271 12.95 -11.49 -15.03
CA HIS A 271 12.42 -11.43 -16.39
C HIS A 271 12.94 -12.57 -17.29
N ARG A 272 14.21 -13.00 -17.13
CA ARG A 272 14.73 -14.19 -17.84
C ARG A 272 13.98 -15.48 -17.51
N HIS A 273 13.32 -15.52 -16.36
CA HIS A 273 12.50 -16.65 -15.90
C HIS A 273 10.99 -16.43 -16.09
N ASN A 274 10.58 -15.41 -16.86
CA ASN A 274 9.19 -15.01 -17.10
C ASN A 274 8.45 -14.63 -15.80
N SER A 275 9.17 -14.22 -14.77
CA SER A 275 8.64 -13.65 -13.54
C SER A 275 8.77 -12.13 -13.57
N ILE A 276 7.92 -11.43 -12.82
CA ILE A 276 8.05 -10.00 -12.55
C ILE A 276 8.53 -9.77 -11.12
N THR A 277 8.94 -8.55 -10.81
CA THR A 277 9.48 -8.20 -9.50
C THR A 277 8.57 -7.25 -8.74
N ARG A 278 8.47 -7.47 -7.43
CA ARG A 278 7.81 -6.57 -6.48
C ARG A 278 8.77 -6.26 -5.33
N ASN A 279 8.95 -4.97 -5.01
CA ASN A 279 10.00 -4.53 -4.10
C ASN A 279 9.58 -3.41 -3.16
N GLN A 280 9.97 -3.54 -1.90
CA GLN A 280 10.00 -2.46 -0.94
C GLN A 280 11.38 -1.80 -0.98
N ALA A 281 11.46 -0.59 -1.53
CA ALA A 281 12.74 0.11 -1.66
C ALA A 281 13.16 0.85 -0.37
N HIS A 282 12.26 1.07 0.56
CA HIS A 282 12.56 1.83 1.77
C HIS A 282 13.60 1.12 2.67
N GLY A 283 14.31 1.92 3.45
CA GLY A 283 15.51 1.48 4.15
C GLY A 283 16.79 1.59 3.30
N SER A 284 16.70 1.77 2.00
CA SER A 284 17.84 1.81 1.08
C SER A 284 18.74 3.03 1.26
N PRO A 285 20.06 2.90 1.03
CA PRO A 285 21.00 4.02 0.92
C PRO A 285 20.99 4.63 -0.49
N ALA A 286 19.81 4.82 -1.10
CA ALA A 286 19.68 5.22 -2.49
C ALA A 286 18.52 6.19 -2.69
N ASN A 287 18.39 6.77 -3.89
CA ASN A 287 17.20 7.51 -4.28
C ASN A 287 16.02 6.54 -4.36
N LEU A 288 15.07 6.65 -3.43
CA LEU A 288 13.94 5.72 -3.34
C LEU A 288 13.10 5.68 -4.63
N LEU A 289 12.92 6.81 -5.32
CA LEU A 289 12.14 6.83 -6.58
C LEU A 289 12.81 5.98 -7.65
N ASP A 290 14.13 6.05 -7.77
CA ASP A 290 14.86 5.29 -8.78
C ASP A 290 14.85 3.79 -8.47
N VAL A 291 14.98 3.40 -7.20
CA VAL A 291 14.93 2.00 -6.78
C VAL A 291 13.52 1.42 -6.93
N TYR A 292 12.50 2.16 -6.52
CA TYR A 292 11.09 1.76 -6.75
C TYR A 292 10.78 1.65 -8.25
N ALA A 293 11.27 2.56 -9.06
CA ALA A 293 11.01 2.54 -10.49
C ALA A 293 11.79 1.46 -11.26
N ALA A 294 12.79 0.82 -10.66
CA ALA A 294 13.58 -0.23 -11.29
C ALA A 294 12.92 -1.62 -11.27
N VAL A 295 11.81 -1.79 -10.54
CA VAL A 295 11.07 -3.05 -10.46
C VAL A 295 9.70 -2.94 -11.13
N ASP A 296 9.02 -4.06 -11.36
CA ASP A 296 7.72 -4.04 -12.07
C ASP A 296 6.60 -3.50 -11.19
N ILE A 297 6.61 -3.81 -9.90
CA ILE A 297 5.61 -3.39 -8.94
C ILE A 297 6.31 -2.72 -7.74
N PRO A 298 6.38 -1.39 -7.70
CA PRO A 298 6.78 -0.66 -6.50
C PRO A 298 5.83 -0.93 -5.35
N GLU A 299 6.37 -1.24 -4.16
CA GLU A 299 5.57 -1.51 -2.97
C GLU A 299 5.90 -0.55 -1.83
N CYS A 300 4.90 0.18 -1.33
CA CYS A 300 5.01 0.87 -0.04
C CYS A 300 4.57 -0.03 1.11
N GLU A 301 4.74 0.44 2.33
CA GLU A 301 4.30 -0.26 3.54
C GLU A 301 3.40 0.63 4.37
N GLY A 302 2.26 0.09 4.83
CA GLY A 302 1.39 0.72 5.81
C GLY A 302 1.69 0.17 7.18
N PHE A 303 2.28 0.99 8.04
CA PHE A 303 2.75 0.58 9.35
C PHE A 303 2.05 1.34 10.47
N GLY A 304 1.31 0.61 11.31
CA GLY A 304 0.58 1.17 12.44
C GLY A 304 -0.79 1.77 12.09
N LEU A 305 -1.51 2.22 13.11
CA LEU A 305 -2.88 2.71 13.02
C LEU A 305 -2.92 4.24 13.06
N SER A 306 -3.48 4.87 12.02
CA SER A 306 -3.65 6.32 11.97
C SER A 306 -4.92 6.79 12.69
N ASP A 307 -4.83 7.92 13.40
CA ASP A 307 -6.00 8.58 14.00
C ASP A 307 -6.68 9.51 13.01
N PHE A 308 -7.71 9.01 12.36
CA PHE A 308 -8.51 9.77 11.40
C PHE A 308 -9.59 10.64 12.05
N GLY A 309 -9.90 10.45 13.32
CA GLY A 309 -11.03 11.12 13.98
C GLY A 309 -12.40 10.61 13.54
N ILE A 310 -12.49 9.47 12.88
CA ILE A 310 -13.74 8.85 12.40
C ILE A 310 -14.64 8.54 13.60
N ARG A 311 -15.91 8.94 13.50
CA ARG A 311 -16.90 8.75 14.55
C ARG A 311 -17.26 7.26 14.73
N GLY A 312 -17.22 6.80 15.97
CA GLY A 312 -17.54 5.41 16.32
C GLY A 312 -16.40 4.41 16.02
N LEU A 313 -15.31 4.83 15.40
CA LEU A 313 -14.16 3.97 15.22
C LEU A 313 -13.46 3.74 16.56
N ARG A 314 -13.25 2.47 16.89
CA ARG A 314 -12.52 2.07 18.10
C ARG A 314 -11.05 2.50 18.01
N LYS A 315 -10.54 3.07 19.08
CA LYS A 315 -9.12 3.42 19.23
C LYS A 315 -8.50 2.50 20.28
N ASP A 316 -7.32 2.01 19.97
CA ASP A 316 -6.48 1.28 20.91
C ASP A 316 -5.38 2.21 21.42
N GLU A 317 -5.38 2.45 22.73
CA GLU A 317 -4.37 3.31 23.36
C GLU A 317 -2.96 2.75 23.14
N GLY A 318 -2.01 3.60 22.77
CA GLY A 318 -0.63 3.22 22.47
C GLY A 318 -0.36 2.77 21.02
N PHE A 319 -1.39 2.34 20.29
CA PHE A 319 -1.23 1.89 18.89
C PHE A 319 -1.68 2.93 17.86
N THR A 320 -2.52 3.89 18.27
CA THR A 320 -3.03 4.93 17.37
C THR A 320 -2.18 6.18 17.45
N LYS A 321 -1.71 6.69 16.30
CA LYS A 321 -0.92 7.92 16.18
C LYS A 321 -1.47 8.79 15.07
N LYS A 322 -1.37 10.11 15.23
CA LYS A 322 -1.69 11.04 14.16
C LYS A 322 -0.65 10.90 13.02
N ASN A 323 -1.11 10.75 11.79
CA ASN A 323 -0.27 10.62 10.58
C ASN A 323 0.77 9.48 10.67
N PHE A 324 0.41 8.35 11.24
CA PHE A 324 1.33 7.22 11.33
C PHE A 324 1.77 6.74 9.94
N SER A 325 0.83 6.67 9.00
CA SER A 325 1.05 6.39 7.58
C SER A 325 0.60 7.61 6.77
N ASP A 326 1.46 8.62 6.64
CA ASP A 326 1.14 9.84 5.91
C ASP A 326 1.18 9.63 4.40
N ILE A 327 0.23 10.20 3.67
CA ILE A 327 0.16 10.11 2.19
C ILE A 327 1.47 10.53 1.54
N SER A 328 2.13 11.58 2.05
CA SER A 328 3.38 12.07 1.48
C SER A 328 4.52 11.07 1.56
N MET A 329 4.49 10.15 2.52
CA MET A 329 5.45 9.05 2.64
C MET A 329 5.08 7.87 1.75
N LEU A 330 3.80 7.50 1.71
CA LEU A 330 3.30 6.38 0.92
C LEU A 330 3.40 6.61 -0.60
N LYS A 331 3.30 7.86 -1.05
CA LYS A 331 3.35 8.24 -2.47
C LYS A 331 4.72 8.04 -3.15
N TYR A 332 5.77 7.68 -2.46
CA TYR A 332 7.04 7.34 -3.11
C TYR A 332 6.88 6.18 -4.11
N ALA A 333 6.18 5.11 -3.72
CA ALA A 333 5.96 3.95 -4.58
C ALA A 333 5.04 4.28 -5.76
N SER A 334 3.90 4.95 -5.52
CA SER A 334 2.96 5.32 -6.59
C SER A 334 3.55 6.35 -7.55
N SER A 335 4.30 7.33 -7.05
CA SER A 335 5.02 8.29 -7.90
C SER A 335 6.03 7.58 -8.80
N ALA A 336 6.81 6.65 -8.26
CA ALA A 336 7.75 5.84 -9.03
C ALA A 336 7.03 5.02 -10.11
N ALA A 337 5.90 4.39 -9.80
CA ALA A 337 5.09 3.67 -10.78
C ALA A 337 4.60 4.61 -11.89
N HIS A 338 4.05 5.76 -11.53
CA HIS A 338 3.50 6.73 -12.47
C HIS A 338 4.57 7.30 -13.41
N ILE A 339 5.72 7.76 -12.88
CA ILE A 339 6.79 8.35 -13.72
C ILE A 339 7.50 7.30 -14.58
N SER A 340 7.48 6.02 -14.20
CA SER A 340 8.06 4.92 -14.98
C SER A 340 7.03 4.18 -15.86
N GLY A 341 5.77 4.64 -15.89
CA GLY A 341 4.72 4.08 -16.74
C GLY A 341 4.22 2.70 -16.31
N LYS A 342 4.35 2.35 -15.02
CA LYS A 342 3.91 1.06 -14.48
C LYS A 342 2.45 1.13 -14.05
N LYS A 343 1.74 0.02 -14.23
CA LYS A 343 0.31 -0.08 -13.94
C LYS A 343 0.02 -0.24 -12.45
N TYR A 344 0.84 -1.03 -11.75
CA TYR A 344 0.58 -1.44 -10.38
C TYR A 344 1.47 -0.71 -9.38
N THR A 345 0.86 -0.33 -8.28
CA THR A 345 1.53 0.06 -7.04
C THR A 345 0.96 -0.82 -5.94
N SER A 346 1.80 -1.60 -5.28
CA SER A 346 1.35 -2.44 -4.17
C SER A 346 1.64 -1.83 -2.81
N SER A 347 1.06 -2.42 -1.80
CA SER A 347 1.38 -2.12 -0.40
C SER A 347 1.43 -3.39 0.43
N GLU A 348 2.43 -3.48 1.28
CA GLU A 348 2.33 -4.31 2.48
C GLU A 348 1.35 -3.62 3.43
N THR A 349 0.25 -4.30 3.74
CA THR A 349 -0.93 -3.64 4.32
C THR A 349 -1.26 -4.27 5.67
N PHE A 350 -1.47 -3.42 6.68
CA PHE A 350 -1.84 -3.75 8.05
C PHE A 350 -0.69 -4.28 8.93
N THR A 351 0.56 -4.02 8.57
CA THR A 351 1.71 -4.34 9.42
C THR A 351 1.60 -3.62 10.75
N TRP A 352 1.59 -4.36 11.85
CA TRP A 352 1.49 -3.83 13.22
C TRP A 352 0.36 -2.83 13.43
N LEU A 353 -0.80 -3.03 12.79
CA LEU A 353 -1.92 -2.11 12.93
C LEU A 353 -2.35 -1.99 14.41
N THR A 354 -2.56 -3.13 15.05
CA THR A 354 -2.69 -3.31 16.52
C THR A 354 -2.11 -4.69 16.88
N GLU A 355 -2.46 -5.26 18.06
CA GLU A 355 -2.08 -6.62 18.39
C GLU A 355 -2.90 -7.67 17.62
N HIS A 356 -2.36 -8.87 17.40
CA HIS A 356 -2.92 -9.97 16.60
C HIS A 356 -4.42 -10.20 16.80
N PHE A 357 -4.85 -10.23 18.04
CA PHE A 357 -6.20 -10.61 18.39
C PHE A 357 -7.08 -9.42 18.77
N ARG A 358 -6.57 -8.20 18.59
CA ARG A 358 -7.27 -6.95 18.90
C ARG A 358 -7.63 -6.13 17.67
N THR A 359 -7.13 -6.46 16.50
CA THR A 359 -7.43 -5.74 15.27
C THR A 359 -8.78 -6.13 14.70
N SER A 360 -9.63 -5.15 14.42
CA SER A 360 -10.91 -5.34 13.74
C SER A 360 -10.84 -4.92 12.28
N LEU A 361 -11.72 -5.47 11.44
CA LEU A 361 -11.86 -5.02 10.04
C LEU A 361 -12.32 -3.56 9.95
N SER A 362 -13.02 -3.06 10.96
CA SER A 362 -13.41 -1.66 11.08
C SER A 362 -12.20 -0.72 11.22
N GLN A 363 -11.15 -1.16 11.88
CA GLN A 363 -9.87 -0.43 11.96
C GLN A 363 -9.05 -0.56 10.69
N CYS A 364 -9.13 -1.72 10.03
CA CYS A 364 -8.43 -1.97 8.77
C CYS A 364 -8.92 -1.07 7.62
N LYS A 365 -10.25 -0.84 7.53
CA LYS A 365 -10.86 -0.16 6.39
C LYS A 365 -10.34 1.26 6.14
N PRO A 366 -10.24 2.18 7.12
CA PRO A 366 -9.73 3.54 6.87
C PRO A 366 -8.23 3.58 6.54
N ASP A 367 -7.42 2.70 7.10
CA ASP A 367 -6.00 2.58 6.71
C ASP A 367 -5.86 2.03 5.28
N LEU A 368 -6.72 1.09 4.88
CA LEU A 368 -6.81 0.64 3.49
C LEU A 368 -7.21 1.77 2.53
N ASP A 369 -8.21 2.57 2.91
CA ASP A 369 -8.63 3.74 2.11
C ASP A 369 -7.48 4.73 1.94
N LEU A 370 -6.66 4.92 2.97
CA LEU A 370 -5.46 5.76 2.92
C LEU A 370 -4.44 5.21 1.90
N MET A 371 -4.25 3.87 1.83
CA MET A 371 -3.41 3.25 0.79
C MET A 371 -3.95 3.58 -0.61
N PHE A 372 -5.26 3.41 -0.84
CA PHE A 372 -5.88 3.76 -2.11
C PHE A 372 -5.69 5.25 -2.47
N LEU A 373 -5.86 6.15 -1.51
CA LEU A 373 -5.65 7.59 -1.66
C LEU A 373 -4.20 7.97 -1.93
N SER A 374 -3.25 7.13 -1.56
CA SER A 374 -1.83 7.32 -1.87
C SER A 374 -1.42 6.76 -3.24
N GLY A 375 -2.36 6.16 -3.98
CA GLY A 375 -2.14 5.60 -5.32
C GLY A 375 -1.90 4.09 -5.36
N VAL A 376 -2.00 3.40 -4.22
CA VAL A 376 -1.98 1.93 -4.18
C VAL A 376 -3.21 1.39 -4.90
N ASN A 377 -3.00 0.37 -5.73
CA ASN A 377 -4.05 -0.31 -6.47
C ASN A 377 -3.89 -1.85 -6.47
N HIS A 378 -2.94 -2.38 -5.69
CA HIS A 378 -2.68 -3.81 -5.55
C HIS A 378 -2.25 -4.15 -4.12
N VAL A 379 -3.21 -4.54 -3.28
CA VAL A 379 -3.04 -4.74 -1.84
C VAL A 379 -2.52 -6.14 -1.52
N PHE A 380 -1.47 -6.21 -0.71
CA PHE A 380 -0.97 -7.42 -0.07
C PHE A 380 -1.17 -7.32 1.44
N PHE A 381 -1.94 -8.22 2.01
CA PHE A 381 -2.07 -8.26 3.47
C PHE A 381 -0.77 -8.73 4.13
N HIS A 382 -0.43 -8.12 5.25
CA HIS A 382 0.55 -8.62 6.18
C HIS A 382 -0.20 -9.18 7.40
N GLY A 383 -0.43 -10.46 7.52
CA GLY A 383 -0.38 -11.44 6.47
C GLY A 383 -1.09 -12.71 6.98
N SER A 384 -0.95 -13.80 6.26
CA SER A 384 -1.54 -15.08 6.63
C SER A 384 -0.45 -16.09 6.99
N CYS A 385 -0.62 -16.84 8.10
CA CYS A 385 0.26 -17.96 8.41
C CYS A 385 -0.32 -19.25 7.86
N TYR A 386 0.51 -20.10 7.27
CA TYR A 386 0.15 -21.50 7.12
C TYR A 386 -0.08 -22.10 8.51
N SER A 387 -1.19 -22.80 8.66
CA SER A 387 -1.50 -23.56 9.86
C SER A 387 -2.20 -24.86 9.45
N PRO A 388 -1.77 -26.01 9.93
CA PRO A 388 -2.46 -27.29 9.66
C PRO A 388 -3.91 -27.23 10.18
N GLN A 389 -4.83 -27.87 9.47
CA GLN A 389 -6.26 -27.88 9.86
C GLN A 389 -6.48 -28.42 11.28
N GLY A 390 -5.64 -29.37 11.73
CA GLY A 390 -5.71 -29.97 13.08
C GLY A 390 -4.90 -29.22 14.15
N ALA A 391 -4.30 -28.07 13.84
CA ALA A 391 -3.56 -27.30 14.84
C ALA A 391 -4.49 -26.78 15.94
N GLU A 392 -4.06 -26.92 17.18
CA GLU A 392 -4.77 -26.38 18.34
C GLU A 392 -4.95 -24.85 18.20
N TRP A 393 -6.17 -24.37 18.48
CA TRP A 393 -6.44 -22.93 18.41
C TRP A 393 -5.51 -22.14 19.37
N PRO A 394 -4.92 -21.01 18.97
CA PRO A 394 -5.20 -20.19 17.80
C PRO A 394 -4.46 -20.59 16.50
N GLY A 395 -3.82 -21.73 16.43
CA GLY A 395 -3.04 -22.19 15.28
C GLY A 395 -1.64 -21.60 15.23
N TRP A 396 -0.96 -21.82 14.12
CA TRP A 396 0.37 -21.24 13.90
C TRP A 396 0.27 -19.76 13.55
N ARG A 397 1.22 -18.98 14.05
CA ARG A 397 1.22 -17.52 13.93
C ARG A 397 2.61 -16.99 13.60
N PHE A 398 2.65 -15.91 12.88
CA PHE A 398 3.83 -15.06 12.78
C PHE A 398 3.90 -14.16 14.01
N TYR A 399 5.09 -13.69 14.40
CA TYR A 399 5.23 -12.86 15.60
C TYR A 399 4.63 -11.45 15.45
N ALA A 400 4.58 -10.93 14.21
CA ALA A 400 4.02 -9.61 13.92
C ALA A 400 2.55 -9.71 13.47
N SER A 401 1.74 -8.73 13.83
CA SER A 401 0.34 -8.63 13.41
C SER A 401 0.22 -7.99 12.02
N VAL A 402 -0.91 -8.10 11.30
CA VAL A 402 -2.18 -8.71 11.67
C VAL A 402 -2.30 -10.09 11.02
N ASP A 403 -2.82 -11.06 11.77
CA ASP A 403 -3.05 -12.41 11.21
C ASP A 403 -4.39 -12.49 10.48
N MET A 404 -4.35 -12.56 9.15
CA MET A 404 -5.49 -12.76 8.26
C MET A 404 -5.69 -14.26 8.01
N THR A 405 -6.29 -14.95 8.98
CA THR A 405 -6.41 -16.41 8.95
C THR A 405 -7.80 -16.90 9.37
N PRO A 406 -8.21 -18.12 8.97
CA PRO A 406 -9.49 -18.73 9.37
C PRO A 406 -9.70 -18.86 10.88
N ASN A 407 -8.62 -18.83 11.65
CA ASN A 407 -8.66 -18.92 13.10
C ASN A 407 -9.08 -17.60 13.78
N ASN A 408 -9.17 -16.51 13.03
CA ASN A 408 -9.70 -15.24 13.51
C ASN A 408 -11.25 -15.25 13.43
N ASN A 409 -11.93 -14.79 14.47
CA ASN A 409 -13.39 -14.93 14.56
C ASN A 409 -14.16 -14.12 13.50
N TRP A 410 -13.61 -12.99 13.05
CA TRP A 410 -14.22 -12.19 11.99
C TRP A 410 -13.96 -12.73 10.58
N TRP A 411 -13.32 -13.92 10.43
CA TRP A 411 -13.03 -14.51 9.12
C TRP A 411 -14.28 -14.68 8.24
N SER A 412 -15.43 -14.96 8.87
CA SER A 412 -16.71 -15.05 8.16
C SER A 412 -17.12 -13.75 7.43
N ALA A 413 -16.55 -12.59 7.80
CA ALA A 413 -16.76 -11.30 7.15
C ALA A 413 -15.71 -11.00 6.05
N MET A 414 -14.63 -11.79 5.94
CA MET A 414 -13.58 -11.57 4.93
C MET A 414 -14.11 -11.54 3.49
N PRO A 415 -15.07 -12.38 3.07
CA PRO A 415 -15.61 -12.27 1.72
C PRO A 415 -16.25 -10.90 1.42
N ALA A 416 -16.85 -10.26 2.43
CA ALA A 416 -17.42 -8.91 2.28
C ALA A 416 -16.31 -7.85 2.19
N PHE A 417 -15.29 -7.95 3.02
CA PHE A 417 -14.12 -7.07 3.00
C PHE A 417 -13.32 -7.20 1.69
N SER A 418 -13.07 -8.43 1.25
CA SER A 418 -12.39 -8.67 -0.03
C SER A 418 -13.18 -8.13 -1.23
N ARG A 419 -14.52 -8.25 -1.23
CA ARG A 419 -15.36 -7.66 -2.28
C ARG A 419 -15.28 -6.12 -2.30
N TYR A 420 -15.19 -5.49 -1.13
CA TYR A 420 -14.94 -4.05 -1.06
C TYR A 420 -13.61 -3.69 -1.76
N ILE A 421 -12.54 -4.41 -1.45
CA ILE A 421 -11.22 -4.20 -2.06
C ILE A 421 -11.27 -4.43 -3.57
N GLN A 422 -11.82 -5.55 -4.00
CA GLN A 422 -11.97 -5.91 -5.41
C GLN A 422 -12.67 -4.81 -6.22
N ARG A 423 -13.75 -4.25 -5.67
CA ARG A 423 -14.51 -3.17 -6.29
C ARG A 423 -13.69 -1.88 -6.35
N CYS A 424 -12.99 -1.52 -5.31
CA CYS A 424 -12.10 -0.36 -5.32
C CYS A 424 -10.95 -0.53 -6.32
N GLN A 425 -10.24 -1.66 -6.25
CA GLN A 425 -9.08 -1.92 -7.09
C GLN A 425 -9.44 -2.04 -8.58
N SER A 426 -10.61 -2.58 -8.93
CA SER A 426 -11.05 -2.63 -10.33
C SER A 426 -11.11 -1.23 -10.98
N PHE A 427 -11.50 -0.21 -10.23
CA PHE A 427 -11.46 1.18 -10.70
C PHE A 427 -10.07 1.81 -10.59
N LEU A 428 -9.33 1.53 -9.53
CA LEU A 428 -7.99 2.08 -9.32
C LEU A 428 -6.95 1.53 -10.30
N GLN A 429 -7.20 0.35 -10.88
CA GLN A 429 -6.37 -0.26 -11.92
C GLN A 429 -6.80 0.11 -13.35
N TRP A 430 -7.96 0.77 -13.50
CA TRP A 430 -8.50 1.18 -14.77
C TRP A 430 -8.13 2.63 -15.12
N GLY A 431 -7.82 2.88 -16.39
CA GLY A 431 -7.38 4.20 -16.86
C GLY A 431 -6.03 4.61 -16.30
N ASP A 432 -5.71 5.90 -16.42
CA ASP A 432 -4.41 6.44 -16.05
C ASP A 432 -4.51 7.38 -14.84
N PRO A 433 -3.47 7.47 -14.01
CA PRO A 433 -3.41 8.47 -12.94
C PRO A 433 -3.52 9.89 -13.53
N ASP A 434 -4.26 10.76 -12.83
CA ASP A 434 -4.46 12.16 -13.26
C ASP A 434 -3.92 13.14 -12.20
N ASN A 435 -2.66 12.94 -11.83
CA ASN A 435 -1.90 13.83 -10.96
C ASN A 435 -1.29 14.93 -11.84
N ASP A 436 -1.68 16.18 -11.59
CA ASP A 436 -1.26 17.29 -12.45
C ASP A 436 0.03 17.98 -12.02
N VAL A 437 0.47 17.74 -10.78
CA VAL A 437 1.63 18.40 -10.18
C VAL A 437 2.76 17.40 -9.98
N LEU A 438 3.95 17.77 -10.47
CA LEU A 438 5.16 16.99 -10.29
C LEU A 438 6.12 17.74 -9.35
N VAL A 439 6.55 17.11 -8.26
CA VAL A 439 7.45 17.71 -7.27
C VAL A 439 8.84 17.14 -7.41
N TYR A 440 9.81 17.99 -7.66
CA TYR A 440 11.22 17.59 -7.72
C TYR A 440 11.71 17.13 -6.35
N LEU A 441 12.24 15.91 -6.29
CA LEU A 441 12.80 15.33 -5.06
C LEU A 441 14.18 15.95 -4.80
N PRO A 442 14.40 16.64 -3.67
CA PRO A 442 15.67 17.28 -3.36
C PRO A 442 16.73 16.28 -2.87
N TYR A 443 16.98 15.24 -3.66
CA TYR A 443 17.83 14.11 -3.26
C TYR A 443 19.24 14.56 -2.84
N TYR A 444 19.85 15.50 -3.58
CA TYR A 444 21.20 15.95 -3.27
C TYR A 444 21.30 16.76 -1.97
N ASP A 445 20.27 17.54 -1.62
CA ASP A 445 20.19 18.17 -0.30
C ASP A 445 20.00 17.12 0.79
N MET A 446 19.16 16.11 0.52
CA MET A 446 18.90 15.03 1.47
C MET A 446 20.19 14.27 1.80
N ILE A 447 20.96 13.82 0.79
CA ILE A 447 22.22 13.09 1.04
C ILE A 447 23.33 13.96 1.62
N TYR A 448 23.32 15.27 1.39
CA TYR A 448 24.28 16.20 1.98
C TYR A 448 24.01 16.45 3.45
N ASP A 449 22.74 16.60 3.85
CA ASP A 449 22.33 17.00 5.21
C ASP A 449 22.27 15.82 6.20
N GLN A 450 22.22 14.56 5.73
CA GLN A 450 22.14 13.41 6.64
C GLN A 450 23.41 13.31 7.52
N PRO A 451 23.23 12.97 8.80
CA PRO A 451 24.34 12.64 9.67
C PRO A 451 24.95 11.25 9.33
N GLY A 452 26.13 10.98 9.87
CA GLY A 452 26.82 9.71 9.70
C GLY A 452 27.48 9.53 8.34
N THR A 453 27.79 8.31 7.97
CA THR A 453 28.48 7.96 6.72
C THR A 453 27.50 7.54 5.63
N VAL A 454 26.51 6.73 5.97
CA VAL A 454 25.45 6.25 5.06
C VAL A 454 24.16 7.00 5.30
N ALA A 455 23.45 7.35 4.22
CA ALA A 455 22.13 7.96 4.28
C ALA A 455 21.08 6.90 3.94
N LEU A 456 20.43 6.33 4.95
CA LEU A 456 19.33 5.39 4.76
C LEU A 456 17.99 6.13 4.66
N PHE A 457 17.18 5.81 3.66
CA PHE A 457 15.89 6.43 3.43
C PHE A 457 14.77 5.43 3.67
N ASP A 458 14.14 5.59 4.82
CA ASP A 458 12.98 4.80 5.23
C ASP A 458 11.74 5.69 5.17
N ILE A 459 10.70 5.23 4.46
CA ILE A 459 9.45 6.00 4.29
C ILE A 459 8.79 6.35 5.63
N HIS A 460 8.91 5.49 6.64
CA HIS A 460 8.36 5.76 7.99
C HIS A 460 9.14 6.81 8.78
N SER A 461 10.31 7.19 8.32
CA SER A 461 11.16 8.20 8.97
C SER A 461 11.41 9.45 8.12
N MET A 462 10.77 9.57 6.95
CA MET A 462 10.99 10.69 6.02
C MET A 462 10.62 12.04 6.64
N GLU A 463 9.66 12.12 7.54
CA GLU A 463 9.35 13.34 8.29
C GLU A 463 10.57 13.87 9.06
N LYS A 464 11.45 12.97 9.54
CA LYS A 464 12.70 13.33 10.21
C LYS A 464 13.86 13.52 9.24
N ARG A 465 13.89 12.74 8.15
CA ARG A 465 15.00 12.73 7.17
C ARG A 465 14.91 13.86 6.15
N ALA A 466 13.69 14.21 5.73
CA ALA A 466 13.42 15.25 4.74
C ALA A 466 12.23 16.13 5.15
N PRO A 467 12.22 16.77 6.34
CA PRO A 467 11.04 17.46 6.88
C PRO A 467 10.50 18.53 5.94
N LYS A 468 11.36 19.30 5.29
CA LYS A 468 10.96 20.33 4.32
C LYS A 468 10.25 19.77 3.11
N PHE A 469 10.66 18.60 2.62
CA PHE A 469 10.02 17.96 1.48
C PHE A 469 8.63 17.42 1.84
N ILE A 470 8.52 16.76 2.99
CA ILE A 470 7.23 16.28 3.49
C ILE A 470 6.25 17.43 3.72
N GLU A 471 6.70 18.51 4.36
CA GLU A 471 5.90 19.74 4.56
C GLU A 471 5.44 20.35 3.21
N THR A 472 6.33 20.37 2.21
CA THR A 472 6.02 20.81 0.85
C THR A 472 4.84 20.03 0.27
N VAL A 473 4.95 18.71 0.28
CA VAL A 473 3.93 17.82 -0.29
C VAL A 473 2.61 17.94 0.46
N GLN A 474 2.64 17.94 1.78
CA GLN A 474 1.44 18.12 2.61
C GLN A 474 0.76 19.47 2.34
N THR A 475 1.56 20.54 2.13
CA THR A 475 1.02 21.87 1.79
C THR A 475 0.32 21.86 0.43
N ILE A 476 0.90 21.23 -0.58
CA ILE A 476 0.31 21.14 -1.93
C ILE A 476 -1.00 20.35 -1.88
N ILE A 477 -1.02 19.19 -1.20
CA ILE A 477 -2.22 18.37 -1.03
C ILE A 477 -3.31 19.14 -0.28
N LYS A 478 -2.96 19.87 0.77
CA LYS A 478 -3.89 20.72 1.55
C LYS A 478 -4.49 21.85 0.71
N ASN A 479 -3.78 22.33 -0.30
CA ASN A 479 -4.30 23.31 -1.26
C ASN A 479 -5.18 22.68 -2.36
N GLY A 480 -5.51 21.39 -2.27
CA GLY A 480 -6.45 20.71 -3.16
C GLY A 480 -5.81 20.05 -4.39
N TYR A 481 -4.51 20.02 -4.50
CA TYR A 481 -3.81 19.38 -5.63
C TYR A 481 -3.36 17.96 -5.28
N ASP A 482 -3.26 17.10 -6.28
CA ASP A 482 -2.58 15.81 -6.16
C ASP A 482 -1.20 15.88 -6.82
N VAL A 483 -0.26 15.07 -6.31
CA VAL A 483 1.16 15.16 -6.69
C VAL A 483 1.75 13.81 -7.03
N ASP A 484 2.78 13.83 -7.87
CA ASP A 484 3.81 12.80 -7.96
C ASP A 484 5.19 13.40 -7.72
N TYR A 485 6.17 12.57 -7.42
CA TYR A 485 7.56 12.97 -7.22
C TYR A 485 8.38 12.62 -8.45
N ILE A 486 9.46 13.37 -8.69
CA ILE A 486 10.38 13.08 -9.78
C ILE A 486 11.82 13.18 -9.34
N SER A 487 12.63 12.21 -9.76
CA SER A 487 14.08 12.23 -9.63
C SER A 487 14.75 12.89 -10.83
N ASP A 488 16.03 13.23 -10.68
CA ASP A 488 16.85 13.75 -11.77
C ASP A 488 16.88 12.80 -12.96
N ARG A 489 16.97 11.50 -12.73
CA ARG A 489 17.00 10.44 -13.76
C ARG A 489 15.74 10.45 -14.63
N TYR A 490 14.56 10.49 -14.01
CA TYR A 490 13.29 10.47 -14.73
C TYR A 490 12.92 11.83 -15.34
N LEU A 491 13.42 12.92 -14.78
CA LEU A 491 13.23 14.26 -15.35
C LEU A 491 13.86 14.39 -16.76
N MET A 492 14.89 13.60 -17.07
CA MET A 492 15.54 13.59 -18.40
C MET A 492 14.69 12.92 -19.49
N GLN A 493 13.60 12.22 -19.14
CA GLN A 493 12.73 11.56 -20.11
C GLN A 493 11.65 12.51 -20.61
N ASP A 494 11.49 12.63 -21.93
CA ASP A 494 10.58 13.62 -22.53
C ASP A 494 9.10 13.33 -22.30
N ASP A 495 8.71 12.08 -22.30
CA ASP A 495 7.32 11.64 -22.18
C ASP A 495 6.76 11.79 -20.76
N VAL A 496 7.61 11.68 -19.76
CA VAL A 496 7.20 11.75 -18.34
C VAL A 496 6.64 13.14 -18.01
N THR A 497 7.36 14.19 -18.36
CA THR A 497 7.03 15.56 -17.94
C THR A 497 5.82 16.15 -18.66
N ARG A 498 5.48 15.66 -19.86
CA ARG A 498 4.35 16.17 -20.67
C ARG A 498 2.98 15.92 -20.06
N ARG A 499 2.87 14.96 -19.14
CA ARG A 499 1.60 14.62 -18.48
C ARG A 499 1.25 15.57 -17.35
N TYR A 500 2.21 16.36 -16.87
CA TYR A 500 2.05 17.21 -15.70
C TYR A 500 1.90 18.67 -16.11
N ALA A 501 0.95 19.35 -15.48
CA ALA A 501 0.67 20.76 -15.75
C ALA A 501 1.73 21.70 -15.18
N THR A 502 2.36 21.30 -14.07
CA THR A 502 3.37 22.12 -13.36
C THR A 502 4.41 21.23 -12.68
N ILE A 503 5.68 21.61 -12.84
CA ILE A 503 6.79 21.02 -12.10
C ILE A 503 7.19 21.99 -10.98
N ILE A 504 7.12 21.56 -9.75
CA ILE A 504 7.51 22.36 -8.58
C ILE A 504 8.92 21.96 -8.14
N VAL A 505 9.81 22.96 -8.13
CA VAL A 505 11.15 22.85 -7.53
C VAL A 505 11.06 23.48 -6.14
N PRO A 506 11.13 22.69 -5.06
CA PRO A 506 11.12 23.22 -3.70
C PRO A 506 12.40 24.02 -3.41
N ASP A 507 12.50 24.57 -2.19
CA ASP A 507 13.71 25.28 -1.72
C ASP A 507 14.91 24.31 -1.65
N VAL A 508 15.71 24.25 -2.70
CA VAL A 508 16.87 23.35 -2.85
C VAL A 508 18.16 24.13 -3.03
N ARG A 509 19.26 23.67 -2.46
CA ARG A 509 20.61 24.25 -2.65
C ARG A 509 21.34 23.61 -3.81
N PHE A 510 21.28 22.28 -3.89
CA PHE A 510 22.04 21.49 -4.84
C PHE A 510 21.17 20.97 -5.95
N MET A 511 21.57 21.23 -7.19
CA MET A 511 20.94 20.72 -8.39
C MET A 511 22.00 20.44 -9.45
N PRO A 512 21.99 19.27 -10.11
CA PRO A 512 22.85 19.01 -11.27
C PRO A 512 22.62 20.03 -12.38
N LEU A 513 23.69 20.41 -13.08
CA LEU A 513 23.61 21.33 -14.23
C LEU A 513 22.65 20.82 -15.30
N ALA A 514 22.65 19.50 -15.55
CA ALA A 514 21.76 18.86 -16.51
C ALA A 514 20.28 19.04 -16.12
N THR A 515 19.97 18.88 -14.83
CA THR A 515 18.62 19.06 -14.29
C THR A 515 18.12 20.49 -14.46
N LEU A 516 18.95 21.49 -14.14
CA LEU A 516 18.56 22.90 -14.35
C LEU A 516 18.33 23.19 -15.85
N ARG A 517 19.22 22.72 -16.73
CA ARG A 517 19.04 22.86 -18.20
C ARG A 517 17.73 22.21 -18.65
N ARG A 518 17.43 21.03 -18.14
CA ARG A 518 16.22 20.30 -18.49
C ARG A 518 14.95 21.03 -18.05
N LEU A 519 14.91 21.55 -16.84
CA LEU A 519 13.79 22.35 -16.34
C LEU A 519 13.54 23.59 -17.21
N LEU A 520 14.60 24.30 -17.58
CA LEU A 520 14.48 25.47 -18.48
C LEU A 520 14.01 25.06 -19.89
N GLN A 521 14.48 23.92 -20.41
CA GLN A 521 14.02 23.37 -21.69
C GLN A 521 12.54 22.98 -21.64
N ILE A 522 12.07 22.37 -20.56
CA ILE A 522 10.64 22.03 -20.36
C ILE A 522 9.82 23.32 -20.39
N ALA A 523 10.23 24.35 -19.66
CA ALA A 523 9.57 25.65 -19.69
C ALA A 523 9.56 26.27 -21.09
N GLU A 524 10.68 26.19 -21.83
CA GLU A 524 10.78 26.70 -23.20
C GLU A 524 9.85 25.99 -24.19
N GLN A 525 9.57 24.71 -23.96
CA GLN A 525 8.71 23.84 -24.79
C GLN A 525 7.23 23.84 -24.38
N GLY A 526 6.78 24.80 -23.58
CA GLY A 526 5.36 24.95 -23.22
C GLY A 526 4.98 24.46 -21.83
N GLY A 527 5.90 23.80 -21.09
CA GLY A 527 5.69 23.39 -19.70
C GLY A 527 5.73 24.56 -18.72
N GLN A 528 5.32 24.30 -17.49
CA GLN A 528 5.42 25.28 -16.41
C GLN A 528 6.35 24.74 -15.31
N VAL A 529 7.34 25.55 -14.94
CA VAL A 529 8.26 25.24 -13.85
C VAL A 529 8.13 26.29 -12.76
N MET A 530 7.91 25.85 -11.54
CA MET A 530 7.77 26.74 -10.38
C MET A 530 8.94 26.56 -9.43
N PHE A 531 9.70 27.62 -9.20
CA PHE A 531 10.71 27.68 -8.14
C PHE A 531 10.10 28.34 -6.90
N VAL A 532 10.28 27.70 -5.73
CA VAL A 532 9.72 28.22 -4.49
C VAL A 532 10.84 28.65 -3.55
N LYS A 533 10.70 29.86 -2.98
CA LYS A 533 11.64 30.56 -2.09
C LYS A 533 12.95 30.99 -2.75
N SER A 534 13.62 30.14 -3.49
CA SER A 534 14.91 30.45 -4.10
C SER A 534 15.19 29.64 -5.36
N PHE A 535 16.14 30.07 -6.14
CA PHE A 535 16.80 29.21 -7.12
C PHE A 535 17.86 28.34 -6.46
N PRO A 536 18.18 27.16 -7.00
CA PRO A 536 19.32 26.37 -6.54
C PRO A 536 20.62 27.17 -6.71
N THR A 537 21.60 26.93 -5.83
CA THR A 537 22.80 27.77 -5.73
C THR A 537 24.07 27.10 -6.22
N SER A 538 24.10 25.76 -6.27
CA SER A 538 25.32 25.01 -6.54
C SER A 538 25.02 23.65 -7.18
N VAL A 539 25.98 23.14 -7.94
CA VAL A 539 25.97 21.72 -8.33
C VAL A 539 26.37 20.85 -7.12
N PRO A 540 25.86 19.61 -7.04
CA PRO A 540 26.25 18.65 -6.01
C PRO A 540 27.65 18.09 -6.27
N GLY A 541 28.25 17.49 -5.23
CA GLY A 541 29.55 16.80 -5.30
C GLY A 541 30.77 17.69 -5.18
N TYR A 542 31.93 17.02 -5.14
CA TYR A 542 33.23 17.63 -4.93
C TYR A 542 33.99 17.85 -6.26
N GLY A 543 34.83 18.87 -6.32
CA GLY A 543 35.76 19.10 -7.45
C GLY A 543 35.15 19.51 -8.79
N LYS A 544 33.84 19.70 -8.89
CA LYS A 544 33.10 20.01 -10.12
C LYS A 544 33.21 21.49 -10.55
N THR A 545 34.43 22.05 -10.56
CA THR A 545 34.69 23.49 -10.81
C THR A 545 34.18 23.99 -12.15
N LYS A 546 34.29 23.17 -13.21
CA LYS A 546 33.81 23.53 -14.56
C LYS A 546 32.29 23.58 -14.59
N GLU A 547 31.63 22.54 -14.09
CA GLU A 547 30.16 22.47 -14.01
C GLU A 547 29.60 23.60 -13.14
N GLN A 548 30.24 23.92 -12.01
CA GLN A 548 29.85 25.02 -11.15
C GLN A 548 29.93 26.40 -11.87
N LYS A 549 30.94 26.62 -12.70
CA LYS A 549 31.05 27.86 -13.50
C LYS A 549 29.94 27.95 -14.54
N GLU A 550 29.68 26.86 -15.22
CA GLU A 550 28.60 26.79 -16.24
C GLU A 550 27.23 26.96 -15.57
N PHE A 551 27.01 26.31 -14.41
CA PHE A 551 25.81 26.46 -13.60
C PHE A 551 25.57 27.91 -13.17
N ALA A 552 26.60 28.56 -12.62
CA ALA A 552 26.53 29.96 -12.20
C ALA A 552 26.24 30.90 -13.38
N ALA A 553 26.81 30.63 -14.55
CA ALA A 553 26.54 31.42 -15.76
C ALA A 553 25.08 31.24 -16.23
N LEU A 554 24.56 30.02 -16.23
CA LEU A 554 23.17 29.73 -16.60
C LEU A 554 22.22 30.38 -15.60
N LEU A 555 22.50 30.26 -14.30
CA LEU A 555 21.72 30.87 -13.23
C LEU A 555 21.67 32.39 -13.34
N LYS A 556 22.80 33.02 -13.67
CA LYS A 556 22.85 34.46 -13.92
C LYS A 556 22.00 34.90 -15.12
N GLN A 557 21.96 34.09 -16.20
CA GLN A 557 21.06 34.33 -17.32
C GLN A 557 19.59 34.21 -16.94
N LEU A 558 19.25 33.18 -16.12
CA LEU A 558 17.92 33.00 -15.60
C LEU A 558 17.48 34.18 -14.73
N GLN A 559 18.33 34.59 -13.76
CA GLN A 559 18.07 35.70 -12.83
C GLN A 559 17.98 37.06 -13.52
N HIS A 560 18.55 37.21 -14.71
CA HIS A 560 18.41 38.44 -15.49
C HIS A 560 17.00 38.62 -16.07
N LYS A 561 16.29 37.48 -16.31
CA LYS A 561 14.95 37.47 -16.92
C LYS A 561 13.84 37.19 -15.91
N VAL A 562 14.15 36.44 -14.87
CA VAL A 562 13.21 35.94 -13.87
C VAL A 562 13.65 36.42 -12.49
N THR A 563 12.79 37.14 -11.80
CA THR A 563 13.08 37.68 -10.47
C THR A 563 12.19 37.02 -9.40
N PHE A 564 12.72 36.87 -8.20
CA PHE A 564 11.89 36.55 -7.04
C PHE A 564 11.40 37.84 -6.39
N HIS A 565 10.08 37.91 -6.17
CA HIS A 565 9.51 38.95 -5.32
C HIS A 565 9.30 38.37 -3.91
N PRO A 566 9.67 39.10 -2.85
CA PRO A 566 9.63 38.56 -1.49
C PRO A 566 8.21 38.31 -0.94
N GLU A 567 7.21 38.98 -1.48
CA GLU A 567 5.84 38.94 -0.95
C GLU A 567 4.79 38.40 -1.93
N GLN A 568 5.14 38.14 -3.21
CA GLN A 568 4.18 37.66 -4.19
C GLN A 568 4.79 36.71 -5.22
N ALA A 569 3.96 35.82 -5.72
CA ALA A 569 4.35 34.95 -6.85
C ALA A 569 4.32 35.73 -8.17
N MET A 570 5.23 35.37 -9.05
CA MET A 570 5.39 36.01 -10.37
C MET A 570 5.48 34.91 -11.44
N LEU A 571 4.75 35.10 -12.53
CA LEU A 571 4.87 34.29 -13.74
C LEU A 571 5.65 35.06 -14.81
N THR A 572 6.76 34.49 -15.25
CA THR A 572 7.54 34.97 -16.38
C THR A 572 7.36 34.04 -17.58
N VAL A 573 6.99 34.58 -18.72
CA VAL A 573 6.94 33.83 -19.98
C VAL A 573 8.34 33.37 -20.36
N TRP A 574 8.49 32.08 -20.64
CA TRP A 574 9.76 31.45 -21.03
C TRP A 574 9.53 30.51 -22.21
N GLY A 575 9.90 30.94 -23.41
CA GLY A 575 9.56 30.23 -24.63
C GLY A 575 8.06 30.12 -24.84
N GLU A 576 7.56 28.91 -25.05
CA GLU A 576 6.11 28.61 -25.20
C GLU A 576 5.41 28.37 -23.87
N GLY A 577 6.15 28.27 -22.76
CA GLY A 577 5.64 28.00 -21.41
C GLY A 577 5.96 29.11 -20.42
N GLY A 578 6.30 28.75 -19.19
CA GLY A 578 6.52 29.73 -18.15
C GLY A 578 7.33 29.27 -16.96
N ILE A 579 7.97 30.23 -16.31
CA ILE A 579 8.64 30.06 -15.04
C ILE A 579 7.89 30.86 -13.98
N VAL A 580 7.45 30.20 -12.94
CA VAL A 580 6.85 30.80 -11.74
C VAL A 580 7.90 30.89 -10.66
N THR A 581 8.05 32.07 -10.05
CA THR A 581 8.79 32.23 -8.80
C THR A 581 7.83 32.61 -7.71
N SER A 582 7.94 32.00 -6.55
CA SER A 582 6.99 32.24 -5.46
C SER A 582 7.66 32.16 -4.09
N PRO A 583 7.27 33.03 -3.13
CA PRO A 583 7.70 32.91 -1.74
C PRO A 583 7.05 31.74 -1.03
N THR A 584 5.86 31.32 -1.44
CA THR A 584 5.10 30.21 -0.86
C THR A 584 4.55 29.27 -1.92
N TYR A 585 4.22 28.04 -1.52
CA TYR A 585 3.56 27.09 -2.41
C TYR A 585 2.16 27.55 -2.82
N SER A 586 1.39 28.07 -1.85
CA SER A 586 0.00 28.52 -2.08
C SER A 586 -0.09 29.66 -3.10
N ASP A 587 0.80 30.66 -3.02
CA ASP A 587 0.79 31.78 -3.95
C ASP A 587 1.23 31.34 -5.36
N GLY A 588 2.23 30.45 -5.43
CA GLY A 588 2.71 29.94 -6.71
C GLY A 588 1.68 29.07 -7.43
N LEU A 589 0.96 28.22 -6.70
CA LEU A 589 -0.05 27.32 -7.25
C LEU A 589 -1.23 28.06 -7.90
N GLN A 590 -1.47 29.33 -7.59
CA GLN A 590 -2.49 30.16 -8.29
C GLN A 590 -2.16 30.36 -9.76
N PHE A 591 -0.89 30.23 -10.16
CA PHE A 591 -0.46 30.27 -11.56
C PHE A 591 -0.42 28.90 -12.23
N SER A 592 -0.69 27.83 -11.47
CA SER A 592 -0.69 26.47 -11.99
C SER A 592 -1.89 26.25 -12.90
N LYS A 593 -1.68 25.46 -13.97
CA LYS A 593 -2.74 24.94 -14.81
C LYS A 593 -3.30 23.60 -14.28
N ALA A 594 -2.78 23.12 -13.16
CA ALA A 594 -3.22 21.89 -12.50
C ALA A 594 -4.65 22.01 -12.02
N LYS A 595 -5.39 20.90 -12.10
CA LYS A 595 -6.77 20.84 -11.64
C LYS A 595 -6.79 20.77 -10.11
N ILE A 596 -7.44 21.72 -9.50
CA ILE A 596 -7.72 21.73 -8.07
C ILE A 596 -8.95 20.86 -7.77
N GLU A 597 -8.95 20.17 -6.65
CA GLU A 597 -10.12 19.45 -6.14
C GLU A 597 -10.80 20.26 -5.02
N PRO A 598 -11.87 21.01 -5.35
CA PRO A 598 -12.53 21.85 -4.37
C PRO A 598 -13.08 21.08 -3.17
N MET A 599 -13.52 19.82 -3.36
CA MET A 599 -14.05 18.98 -2.28
C MET A 599 -13.03 18.70 -1.17
N ARG A 600 -11.73 18.69 -1.48
CA ARG A 600 -10.68 18.57 -0.46
C ARG A 600 -10.65 19.78 0.47
N ILE A 601 -10.77 20.98 -0.10
CA ILE A 601 -10.67 22.26 0.62
C ILE A 601 -11.98 22.59 1.33
N GLN A 602 -13.11 22.46 0.62
CA GLN A 602 -14.41 22.93 1.10
C GLN A 602 -15.07 21.93 2.06
N GLN A 603 -14.94 20.63 1.79
CA GLN A 603 -15.58 19.58 2.57
C GLN A 603 -14.60 18.76 3.42
N GLY A 604 -13.30 18.85 3.19
CA GLY A 604 -12.27 18.04 3.86
C GLY A 604 -12.30 16.58 3.41
N LEU A 605 -12.89 16.28 2.26
CA LEU A 605 -12.91 14.95 1.68
C LEU A 605 -11.54 14.61 1.11
N SER A 606 -11.15 13.34 1.24
CA SER A 606 -9.96 12.81 0.58
C SER A 606 -10.36 12.12 -0.72
N CYS A 607 -9.60 12.35 -1.78
CA CYS A 607 -9.89 11.72 -3.07
C CYS A 607 -8.63 11.49 -3.90
N ILE A 608 -8.73 10.54 -4.83
CA ILE A 608 -7.77 10.34 -5.93
C ILE A 608 -8.55 10.31 -7.23
N ARG A 609 -8.02 10.95 -8.27
CA ARG A 609 -8.64 11.04 -9.60
C ARG A 609 -7.82 10.27 -10.63
N ARG A 610 -8.52 9.60 -11.55
CA ARG A 610 -7.93 8.92 -12.71
C ARG A 610 -8.69 9.31 -13.98
N THR A 611 -8.02 9.32 -15.11
CA THR A 611 -8.65 9.47 -16.43
C THR A 611 -9.20 8.13 -16.92
N ASN A 612 -10.22 8.19 -17.78
CA ASN A 612 -10.73 7.05 -18.50
C ASN A 612 -11.30 7.50 -19.88
N PRO A 613 -11.64 6.58 -20.79
CA PRO A 613 -12.10 6.95 -22.11
C PRO A 613 -13.33 7.89 -22.14
N ASP A 614 -14.21 7.79 -21.14
CA ASP A 614 -15.47 8.58 -21.09
C ASP A 614 -15.32 9.90 -20.33
N GLY A 615 -14.29 10.00 -19.49
CA GLY A 615 -14.07 11.17 -18.64
C GLY A 615 -13.07 10.88 -17.55
N TYR A 616 -13.54 10.92 -16.30
CA TYR A 616 -12.72 10.66 -15.12
C TYR A 616 -13.45 9.75 -14.14
N HIS A 617 -12.72 9.18 -13.21
CA HIS A 617 -13.31 8.57 -12.05
C HIS A 617 -12.49 8.90 -10.80
N TYR A 618 -13.18 8.84 -9.67
CA TYR A 618 -12.64 9.20 -8.37
C TYR A 618 -12.87 8.05 -7.39
N PHE A 619 -11.91 7.77 -6.55
CA PHE A 619 -12.15 7.18 -5.25
C PHE A 619 -12.20 8.30 -4.23
N VAL A 620 -13.29 8.39 -3.48
CA VAL A 620 -13.51 9.44 -2.46
C VAL A 620 -13.76 8.76 -1.13
N SER A 621 -13.07 9.22 -0.08
CA SER A 621 -13.25 8.72 1.29
C SER A 621 -13.46 9.88 2.28
N ASN A 622 -14.38 9.68 3.20
CA ASN A 622 -14.66 10.59 4.31
C ASN A 622 -13.91 10.14 5.56
N LEU A 623 -12.61 10.42 5.61
CA LEU A 623 -11.72 10.08 6.71
C LEU A 623 -11.75 11.14 7.84
N GLN A 624 -12.94 11.68 8.18
CA GLN A 624 -13.09 12.68 9.21
C GLN A 624 -14.31 12.41 10.08
N GLY A 625 -14.44 13.11 11.22
CA GLY A 625 -15.49 12.90 12.21
C GLY A 625 -16.87 13.48 11.87
N LYS A 626 -17.05 14.15 10.70
CA LYS A 626 -18.33 14.74 10.30
C LYS A 626 -18.90 14.08 9.06
N ASP A 627 -20.23 14.02 9.00
CA ASP A 627 -20.97 13.58 7.83
C ASP A 627 -20.99 14.68 6.76
N ILE A 628 -21.01 14.29 5.51
CA ILE A 628 -21.17 15.17 4.35
C ILE A 628 -22.58 14.96 3.78
N ASP A 629 -23.32 16.02 3.61
CA ASP A 629 -24.62 16.06 2.92
C ASP A 629 -24.75 17.41 2.23
N THR A 630 -24.15 17.52 1.05
CA THR A 630 -24.12 18.78 0.30
C THR A 630 -23.80 18.53 -1.17
N PHE A 631 -23.94 19.58 -1.98
CA PHE A 631 -23.39 19.58 -3.33
C PHE A 631 -21.88 19.81 -3.29
N VAL A 632 -21.12 18.91 -3.90
CA VAL A 632 -19.66 19.00 -4.00
C VAL A 632 -19.24 19.37 -5.42
N GLU A 633 -18.27 20.24 -5.52
CA GLU A 633 -17.66 20.63 -6.78
C GLU A 633 -16.49 19.68 -7.07
N LEU A 634 -16.44 19.16 -8.31
CA LEU A 634 -15.35 18.34 -8.80
C LEU A 634 -14.33 19.20 -9.53
N GLY A 635 -13.06 18.82 -9.49
CA GLY A 635 -11.99 19.50 -10.23
C GLY A 635 -12.12 19.39 -11.76
N VAL A 636 -13.06 18.62 -12.24
CA VAL A 636 -13.37 18.41 -13.65
C VAL A 636 -14.84 18.63 -13.92
N LYS A 637 -15.16 19.15 -15.13
CA LYS A 637 -16.55 19.30 -15.56
C LYS A 637 -17.13 17.97 -15.99
N ALA A 638 -18.35 17.69 -15.58
CA ALA A 638 -19.10 16.50 -15.93
C ALA A 638 -20.54 16.86 -16.33
N SER A 639 -21.06 16.20 -17.37
CA SER A 639 -22.46 16.26 -17.72
C SER A 639 -23.32 15.26 -16.95
N GLU A 640 -22.69 14.21 -16.47
CA GLU A 640 -23.29 13.14 -15.66
C GLU A 640 -22.28 12.57 -14.70
N VAL A 641 -22.73 12.18 -13.51
CA VAL A 641 -21.92 11.49 -12.48
C VAL A 641 -22.69 10.25 -12.02
N ILE A 642 -22.02 9.10 -12.06
CA ILE A 642 -22.53 7.82 -11.58
C ILE A 642 -21.75 7.43 -10.33
N PHE A 643 -22.49 7.06 -9.29
CA PHE A 643 -21.95 6.52 -8.05
C PHE A 643 -21.84 5.00 -8.12
N TYR A 644 -20.73 4.49 -7.66
CA TYR A 644 -20.47 3.08 -7.44
C TYR A 644 -20.13 2.90 -5.97
N ASN A 645 -21.01 2.30 -5.20
CA ASN A 645 -20.79 2.07 -3.77
C ASN A 645 -20.01 0.76 -3.57
N PRO A 646 -18.72 0.79 -3.16
CA PRO A 646 -17.93 -0.43 -3.06
C PRO A 646 -18.36 -1.34 -1.91
N MET A 647 -19.03 -0.82 -0.87
CA MET A 647 -19.50 -1.61 0.28
C MET A 647 -20.63 -2.58 -0.14
N ASN A 648 -21.64 -2.10 -0.86
CA ASN A 648 -22.83 -2.88 -1.18
C ASN A 648 -23.01 -3.22 -2.66
N GLY A 649 -22.21 -2.62 -3.57
CA GLY A 649 -22.30 -2.86 -5.01
C GLY A 649 -23.37 -2.08 -5.74
N VAL A 650 -24.05 -1.16 -5.07
CA VAL A 650 -25.09 -0.32 -5.69
C VAL A 650 -24.48 0.65 -6.68
N ILE A 651 -25.17 0.85 -7.81
CA ILE A 651 -24.79 1.77 -8.89
C ILE A 651 -25.98 2.70 -9.12
N ASP A 652 -25.79 3.98 -8.88
CA ASP A 652 -26.83 5.00 -8.96
C ASP A 652 -26.33 6.29 -9.63
N LYS A 653 -27.26 7.06 -10.20
CA LYS A 653 -26.96 8.35 -10.82
C LYS A 653 -27.06 9.48 -9.81
N ALA A 654 -25.99 10.25 -9.67
CA ALA A 654 -25.96 11.44 -8.81
C ALA A 654 -26.89 12.55 -9.33
N ARG A 655 -27.49 13.32 -8.42
CA ARG A 655 -28.15 14.57 -8.74
C ARG A 655 -27.10 15.67 -8.91
N LEU A 656 -27.18 16.39 -10.04
CA LEU A 656 -26.37 17.58 -10.29
C LEU A 656 -27.21 18.83 -10.09
N ASP A 657 -26.61 19.90 -9.57
CA ASP A 657 -27.24 21.21 -9.52
C ASP A 657 -27.01 22.02 -10.82
N GLY A 658 -27.55 23.23 -10.88
CA GLY A 658 -27.41 24.13 -12.04
C GLY A 658 -25.96 24.60 -12.30
N GLN A 659 -25.02 24.33 -11.39
CA GLN A 659 -23.59 24.62 -11.53
C GLN A 659 -22.78 23.36 -11.87
N GLY A 660 -23.42 22.21 -12.00
CA GLY A 660 -22.75 20.93 -12.29
C GLY A 660 -22.12 20.27 -11.07
N ARG A 661 -22.43 20.72 -9.85
CA ARG A 661 -21.97 20.10 -8.61
C ARG A 661 -22.78 18.86 -8.28
N ALA A 662 -22.14 17.78 -7.81
CA ALA A 662 -22.81 16.53 -7.47
C ALA A 662 -23.31 16.56 -6.01
N LYS A 663 -24.56 16.23 -5.77
CA LYS A 663 -25.09 16.00 -4.41
C LYS A 663 -24.45 14.76 -3.86
N LEU A 664 -23.78 14.88 -2.71
CA LEU A 664 -23.12 13.77 -2.03
C LEU A 664 -23.63 13.65 -0.59
N GLN A 665 -24.08 12.45 -0.24
CA GLN A 665 -24.29 12.03 1.15
C GLN A 665 -23.24 10.98 1.48
N LEU A 666 -22.31 11.27 2.39
CA LEU A 666 -21.24 10.38 2.78
C LEU A 666 -20.96 10.53 4.27
N LYS A 667 -21.28 9.50 5.02
CA LYS A 667 -21.06 9.52 6.48
C LYS A 667 -19.58 9.40 6.82
N SER A 668 -19.23 9.76 8.07
CA SER A 668 -17.91 9.56 8.65
C SER A 668 -17.47 8.11 8.51
N GLY A 669 -16.33 7.86 7.86
CA GLY A 669 -15.79 6.53 7.60
C GLY A 669 -16.25 5.85 6.31
N GLU A 670 -17.20 6.43 5.58
CA GLU A 670 -17.64 5.88 4.30
C GLU A 670 -16.77 6.31 3.11
N SER A 671 -16.83 5.51 2.05
CA SER A 671 -16.13 5.76 0.80
C SER A 671 -17.02 5.43 -0.40
N ILE A 672 -16.80 6.12 -1.51
CA ILE A 672 -17.58 5.97 -2.74
C ILE A 672 -16.70 6.17 -3.96
N ILE A 673 -17.06 5.54 -5.06
CA ILE A 673 -16.44 5.77 -6.37
C ILE A 673 -17.40 6.63 -7.21
N LEU A 674 -16.87 7.70 -7.78
CA LEU A 674 -17.58 8.57 -8.71
C LEU A 674 -17.00 8.36 -10.11
N ARG A 675 -17.86 8.09 -11.11
CA ARG A 675 -17.47 8.10 -12.52
C ARG A 675 -18.16 9.26 -13.21
N THR A 676 -17.38 10.10 -13.85
CA THR A 676 -17.86 11.28 -14.58
C THR A 676 -17.92 10.99 -16.06
N TYR A 677 -18.89 11.60 -16.74
CA TYR A 677 -19.06 11.50 -18.17
C TYR A 677 -19.09 12.90 -18.79
N ARG A 678 -18.40 13.07 -19.91
CA ARG A 678 -18.38 14.33 -20.67
C ARG A 678 -19.70 14.60 -21.37
N MET A 679 -20.43 13.54 -21.74
CA MET A 679 -21.77 13.57 -22.29
C MET A 679 -22.65 12.58 -21.52
N PRO A 680 -23.96 12.86 -21.39
CA PRO A 680 -24.88 11.94 -20.74
C PRO A 680 -24.82 10.55 -21.38
N THR A 681 -24.85 9.53 -20.54
CA THR A 681 -24.88 8.13 -21.00
C THR A 681 -26.28 7.81 -21.57
N ALA A 682 -26.36 6.93 -22.56
CA ALA A 682 -27.62 6.42 -23.06
C ALA A 682 -28.27 5.35 -22.13
N THR A 683 -27.66 5.08 -20.99
CA THR A 683 -28.07 4.03 -20.06
C THR A 683 -29.02 4.57 -19.00
N ASP A 684 -30.08 3.81 -18.71
CA ASP A 684 -31.06 4.13 -17.68
C ASP A 684 -30.57 3.71 -16.28
N VAL A 685 -29.59 4.46 -15.76
CA VAL A 685 -29.12 4.26 -14.37
C VAL A 685 -30.11 4.94 -13.43
N LYS A 686 -30.59 4.22 -12.41
CA LYS A 686 -31.54 4.73 -11.42
C LYS A 686 -30.95 5.93 -10.69
N PRO A 687 -31.78 6.94 -10.37
CA PRO A 687 -31.36 8.04 -9.51
C PRO A 687 -30.91 7.54 -8.15
N HIS A 688 -29.86 8.16 -7.61
CA HIS A 688 -29.42 7.87 -6.25
C HIS A 688 -30.47 8.30 -5.23
N LYS A 689 -30.68 7.44 -4.24
CA LYS A 689 -31.59 7.72 -3.13
C LYS A 689 -30.87 8.54 -2.07
N TYR A 690 -31.33 9.72 -1.81
CA TYR A 690 -30.86 10.55 -0.71
C TYR A 690 -31.79 10.39 0.50
N TYR A 691 -31.24 10.01 1.64
CA TYR A 691 -31.99 9.70 2.84
C TYR A 691 -32.07 10.93 3.76
N ASN A 692 -33.25 11.45 3.98
CA ASN A 692 -33.49 12.45 5.03
C ASN A 692 -33.99 11.72 6.28
N ALA A 693 -33.09 11.43 7.20
CA ALA A 693 -33.35 10.67 8.43
C ALA A 693 -34.27 11.48 9.35
N LEU A 694 -35.34 10.86 9.81
CA LEU A 694 -36.26 11.41 10.81
C LEU A 694 -35.84 10.94 12.20
N GLU A 695 -34.70 11.43 12.71
CA GLU A 695 -34.09 11.01 13.95
C GLU A 695 -35.07 11.10 15.15
N TYR A 696 -35.96 12.09 15.17
CA TYR A 696 -36.98 12.25 16.18
C TYR A 696 -38.07 11.16 16.17
N ARG A 697 -38.10 10.31 15.13
CA ARG A 697 -38.96 9.14 14.97
C ARG A 697 -38.18 7.82 15.05
N ALA A 698 -36.88 7.87 15.30
CA ALA A 698 -36.11 6.67 15.46
C ALA A 698 -36.65 5.81 16.61
N THR A 699 -36.85 4.53 16.32
CA THR A 699 -37.40 3.59 17.30
C THR A 699 -36.26 2.70 17.81
N PRO A 700 -35.89 2.77 19.08
CA PRO A 700 -34.99 1.78 19.67
C PRO A 700 -35.69 0.40 19.68
N LEU A 701 -34.95 -0.62 19.29
CA LEU A 701 -35.42 -2.00 19.29
C LEU A 701 -35.12 -2.64 20.64
N THR A 702 -36.14 -3.30 21.21
CA THR A 702 -36.11 -3.87 22.57
C THR A 702 -36.46 -5.36 22.55
N ASN A 703 -36.49 -6.03 23.72
CA ASN A 703 -36.83 -7.42 23.87
C ASN A 703 -35.92 -8.38 23.09
N TRP A 704 -34.64 -8.27 23.35
CA TRP A 704 -33.63 -9.06 22.68
C TRP A 704 -33.41 -10.40 23.36
N THR A 705 -33.14 -11.42 22.57
CA THR A 705 -32.58 -12.69 22.99
C THR A 705 -31.20 -12.86 22.38
N LEU A 706 -30.25 -13.38 23.17
CA LEU A 706 -28.89 -13.72 22.72
C LEU A 706 -28.64 -15.22 22.90
N SER A 707 -28.29 -15.89 21.83
CA SER A 707 -27.76 -17.24 21.83
C SER A 707 -26.39 -17.25 21.11
N PHE A 708 -25.65 -18.35 21.20
CA PHE A 708 -24.32 -18.45 20.59
C PHE A 708 -24.30 -19.55 19.52
N LYS A 709 -23.94 -19.19 18.30
CA LYS A 709 -23.80 -20.08 17.16
C LYS A 709 -22.47 -20.85 17.19
N ALA A 710 -21.40 -20.19 17.63
CA ALA A 710 -20.08 -20.75 17.84
C ALA A 710 -19.42 -20.09 19.04
N ALA A 711 -18.66 -20.86 19.82
CA ALA A 711 -17.91 -20.34 20.94
C ALA A 711 -16.66 -21.21 21.22
N VAL A 712 -15.58 -20.57 21.63
CA VAL A 712 -14.32 -21.20 22.05
C VAL A 712 -13.98 -20.64 23.44
N PRO A 713 -13.66 -21.44 24.46
CA PRO A 713 -13.25 -22.84 24.38
C PRO A 713 -14.39 -23.87 24.41
N VAL A 714 -15.58 -23.48 24.80
CA VAL A 714 -16.73 -24.40 24.98
C VAL A 714 -17.99 -23.82 24.35
N SER A 715 -18.85 -24.69 23.84
CA SER A 715 -20.16 -24.29 23.35
C SER A 715 -21.02 -23.71 24.49
N ILE A 716 -21.76 -22.65 24.19
CA ILE A 716 -22.64 -21.97 25.14
C ILE A 716 -24.10 -22.28 24.77
N ALA A 717 -24.74 -23.14 25.52
CA ALA A 717 -26.14 -23.52 25.30
C ALA A 717 -27.16 -22.55 25.92
N LYS A 718 -26.72 -21.71 26.87
CA LYS A 718 -27.57 -20.76 27.56
C LYS A 718 -28.00 -19.61 26.65
N THR A 719 -29.29 -19.27 26.72
CA THR A 719 -29.88 -18.09 26.11
C THR A 719 -30.06 -17.00 27.14
N TYR A 720 -29.75 -15.76 26.74
CA TYR A 720 -29.86 -14.56 27.60
C TYR A 720 -30.99 -13.67 27.04
N THR A 721 -31.74 -13.04 27.92
CA THR A 721 -32.80 -12.11 27.54
C THR A 721 -32.47 -10.70 28.03
N MET A 722 -32.70 -9.71 27.18
CA MET A 722 -32.47 -8.28 27.42
C MET A 722 -33.77 -7.52 27.09
N PRO A 723 -34.57 -7.16 28.10
CA PRO A 723 -35.89 -6.55 27.87
C PRO A 723 -35.83 -5.17 27.22
N GLU A 724 -34.78 -4.42 27.51
CA GLU A 724 -34.56 -3.08 26.95
C GLU A 724 -33.62 -3.12 25.76
N ALA A 725 -32.52 -2.39 25.78
CA ALA A 725 -31.51 -2.36 24.74
C ALA A 725 -30.65 -3.65 24.76
N PRO A 726 -30.02 -4.01 23.63
CA PRO A 726 -29.00 -5.04 23.63
C PRO A 726 -27.79 -4.54 24.42
N GLN A 727 -27.10 -5.47 25.06
CA GLN A 727 -25.89 -5.20 25.84
C GLN A 727 -24.76 -6.09 25.33
N PRO A 728 -23.49 -5.66 25.47
CA PRO A 728 -22.37 -6.54 25.21
C PRO A 728 -22.46 -7.75 26.12
N TRP A 729 -22.25 -8.95 25.59
CA TRP A 729 -22.38 -10.17 26.42
C TRP A 729 -21.36 -10.23 27.53
N THR A 730 -20.27 -9.49 27.45
CA THR A 730 -19.28 -9.33 28.53
C THR A 730 -19.80 -8.56 29.74
N ALA A 731 -20.95 -7.90 29.63
CA ALA A 731 -21.63 -7.20 30.74
C ALA A 731 -22.75 -8.02 31.39
N LEU A 732 -23.08 -9.22 30.91
CA LEU A 732 -24.21 -10.02 31.39
C LEU A 732 -23.95 -10.77 32.72
N GLY A 733 -22.82 -10.51 33.39
CA GLY A 733 -22.51 -11.10 34.69
C GLY A 733 -22.08 -12.57 34.67
N ASP A 734 -21.89 -13.16 33.51
CA ASP A 734 -21.38 -14.51 33.31
C ASP A 734 -19.89 -14.48 33.00
N SER A 735 -19.07 -14.99 33.91
CA SER A 735 -17.61 -14.96 33.76
C SER A 735 -17.08 -15.73 32.55
N LEU A 736 -17.80 -16.73 32.06
CA LEU A 736 -17.44 -17.47 30.86
C LEU A 736 -17.44 -16.57 29.66
N LEU A 737 -18.41 -15.65 29.57
CA LEU A 737 -18.55 -14.71 28.42
C LEU A 737 -17.38 -13.71 28.33
N ASN A 738 -16.72 -13.43 29.47
CA ASN A 738 -15.55 -12.55 29.55
C ASN A 738 -14.25 -13.19 29.02
N THR A 739 -14.28 -14.48 28.74
CA THR A 739 -13.09 -15.26 28.33
C THR A 739 -13.29 -16.00 27.02
N THR A 740 -14.38 -15.68 26.31
CA THR A 740 -14.82 -16.43 25.15
C THR A 740 -14.64 -15.65 23.84
N MET A 741 -14.11 -16.35 22.84
CA MET A 741 -14.26 -15.96 21.44
C MET A 741 -15.55 -16.60 20.92
N ALA A 742 -16.48 -15.81 20.39
CA ALA A 742 -17.78 -16.32 19.98
C ALA A 742 -18.43 -15.53 18.84
N THR A 743 -19.39 -16.20 18.17
CA THR A 743 -20.40 -15.55 17.34
C THR A 743 -21.73 -15.60 18.07
N GLY A 744 -22.17 -14.44 18.57
CA GLY A 744 -23.44 -14.25 19.25
C GLY A 744 -24.55 -13.91 18.27
N THR A 745 -25.71 -14.54 18.42
CA THR A 745 -26.92 -14.32 17.63
C THR A 745 -27.94 -13.56 18.47
N TYR A 746 -28.10 -12.27 18.17
CA TYR A 746 -29.10 -11.40 18.75
C TYR A 746 -30.39 -11.45 17.94
N THR A 747 -31.52 -11.68 18.59
CA THR A 747 -32.81 -11.76 17.92
C THR A 747 -33.83 -10.87 18.61
N THR A 748 -34.59 -10.10 17.83
CA THR A 748 -35.75 -9.35 18.32
C THR A 748 -36.86 -9.30 17.27
N THR A 749 -38.08 -8.95 17.73
CA THR A 749 -39.22 -8.67 16.86
C THR A 749 -39.69 -7.25 17.08
N PHE A 750 -40.11 -6.59 16.00
CA PHE A 750 -40.59 -5.21 16.02
C PHE A 750 -41.71 -5.03 15.00
N THR A 751 -42.53 -3.99 15.18
CA THR A 751 -43.66 -3.70 14.30
C THR A 751 -43.36 -2.47 13.44
N VAL A 752 -43.59 -2.60 12.15
CA VAL A 752 -43.51 -1.49 11.19
C VAL A 752 -44.93 -1.20 10.72
N PRO A 753 -45.38 0.07 10.72
CA PRO A 753 -46.66 0.45 10.13
C PRO A 753 -46.58 0.30 8.60
N THR A 754 -47.63 0.71 7.91
CA THR A 754 -47.61 0.75 6.44
C THR A 754 -46.40 1.55 5.95
N ILE A 755 -45.66 0.96 5.01
CA ILE A 755 -44.45 1.57 4.43
C ILE A 755 -44.90 2.43 3.21
N PRO A 756 -44.84 3.77 3.31
CA PRO A 756 -45.08 4.63 2.16
C PRO A 756 -44.06 4.42 1.04
N SER A 757 -44.47 4.65 -0.21
CA SER A 757 -43.61 4.43 -1.38
C SER A 757 -42.36 5.33 -1.43
N ASN A 758 -42.38 6.47 -0.74
CA ASN A 758 -41.27 7.41 -0.62
C ASN A 758 -40.55 7.33 0.74
N ALA A 759 -40.84 6.30 1.53
CA ALA A 759 -40.22 6.07 2.81
C ALA A 759 -39.12 5.00 2.70
N ALA A 760 -38.09 5.14 3.50
CA ALA A 760 -37.07 4.10 3.76
C ALA A 760 -36.85 3.93 5.26
N TYR A 761 -36.26 2.83 5.62
CA TYR A 761 -35.89 2.51 7.00
C TYR A 761 -34.41 2.14 7.06
N LEU A 762 -33.65 2.95 7.75
CA LEU A 762 -32.27 2.63 8.07
C LEU A 762 -32.20 1.91 9.42
N LEU A 763 -31.53 0.78 9.42
CA LEU A 763 -31.15 0.06 10.64
C LEU A 763 -29.78 0.55 11.09
N ASP A 764 -29.71 1.22 12.22
CA ASP A 764 -28.47 1.65 12.88
C ASP A 764 -28.17 0.69 14.01
N LEU A 765 -27.09 -0.10 13.86
CA LEU A 765 -26.62 -1.05 14.88
C LEU A 765 -25.78 -0.39 15.96
N GLY A 766 -25.41 0.90 15.78
CA GLY A 766 -24.57 1.64 16.70
C GLY A 766 -23.17 1.07 16.84
N ASP A 767 -22.76 0.76 18.08
CA ASP A 767 -21.43 0.21 18.41
C ASP A 767 -21.46 -1.32 18.36
N VAL A 768 -20.91 -1.88 17.27
CA VAL A 768 -20.78 -3.32 17.04
C VAL A 768 -19.35 -3.78 17.33
N ARG A 769 -19.20 -4.86 18.06
CA ARG A 769 -17.92 -5.43 18.44
C ARG A 769 -17.81 -6.90 18.01
N GLU A 770 -17.38 -7.20 16.70
CA GLU A 770 -16.73 -6.28 15.75
C GLU A 770 -17.40 -6.32 14.38
N THR A 771 -17.97 -7.46 13.92
CA THR A 771 -18.65 -7.60 12.64
C THR A 771 -20.08 -8.04 12.84
N ALA A 772 -20.99 -7.63 11.96
CA ALA A 772 -22.40 -7.99 12.06
C ALA A 772 -22.95 -8.51 10.74
N ARG A 773 -23.48 -9.73 10.73
CA ARG A 773 -24.33 -10.24 9.65
C ARG A 773 -25.79 -10.00 10.04
N VAL A 774 -26.54 -9.34 9.18
CA VAL A 774 -27.92 -8.91 9.44
C VAL A 774 -28.90 -9.75 8.62
N LEU A 775 -29.88 -10.35 9.28
CA LEU A 775 -31.00 -11.00 8.62
C LEU A 775 -32.31 -10.34 9.07
N VAL A 776 -33.16 -10.00 8.10
CA VAL A 776 -34.50 -9.44 8.35
C VAL A 776 -35.55 -10.40 7.73
N ASN A 777 -36.47 -10.86 8.56
CA ASN A 777 -37.49 -11.83 8.14
C ASN A 777 -36.87 -13.08 7.48
N GLY A 778 -35.72 -13.55 8.00
CA GLY A 778 -34.99 -14.71 7.48
C GLY A 778 -34.19 -14.47 6.21
N LYS A 779 -34.23 -13.26 5.62
CA LYS A 779 -33.46 -12.90 4.42
C LYS A 779 -32.15 -12.21 4.84
N ASP A 780 -31.06 -12.57 4.22
CA ASP A 780 -29.75 -11.94 4.43
C ASP A 780 -29.76 -10.52 3.88
N ALA A 781 -29.63 -9.52 4.73
CA ALA A 781 -29.60 -8.12 4.37
C ALA A 781 -28.16 -7.59 4.17
N GLY A 782 -27.13 -8.34 4.63
CA GLY A 782 -25.74 -8.04 4.40
C GLY A 782 -24.83 -8.24 5.61
N THR A 783 -23.54 -8.14 5.38
CA THR A 783 -22.50 -8.19 6.41
C THR A 783 -21.84 -6.82 6.54
N LEU A 784 -21.91 -6.26 7.73
CA LEU A 784 -21.26 -4.99 8.10
C LEU A 784 -19.97 -5.31 8.86
N PHE A 785 -18.86 -4.71 8.42
CA PHE A 785 -17.53 -4.95 9.00
C PHE A 785 -16.80 -3.67 9.39
N ALA A 786 -17.36 -2.50 9.08
CA ALA A 786 -16.76 -1.20 9.38
C ALA A 786 -17.81 -0.15 9.74
N VAL A 787 -17.41 0.87 10.48
CA VAL A 787 -18.24 2.03 10.79
C VAL A 787 -18.55 2.85 9.52
N PRO A 788 -19.77 3.43 9.43
CA PRO A 788 -20.91 3.26 10.33
C PRO A 788 -21.62 1.92 10.11
N PHE A 789 -22.06 1.28 11.18
CA PHE A 789 -22.85 0.03 11.10
C PHE A 789 -24.32 0.35 10.78
N LEU A 790 -24.57 0.83 9.58
CA LEU A 790 -25.84 1.35 9.09
C LEU A 790 -26.26 0.63 7.80
N LEU A 791 -27.55 0.26 7.69
CA LEU A 791 -28.04 -0.50 6.56
C LEU A 791 -29.47 -0.10 6.17
N ASP A 792 -29.77 0.12 4.87
CA ASP A 792 -31.14 0.22 4.38
C ASP A 792 -31.82 -1.17 4.40
N VAL A 793 -32.75 -1.34 5.34
CA VAL A 793 -33.49 -2.62 5.50
C VAL A 793 -34.86 -2.57 4.83
N THR A 794 -35.24 -1.48 4.20
CA THR A 794 -36.55 -1.28 3.55
C THR A 794 -36.96 -2.44 2.65
N PRO A 795 -36.06 -3.02 1.80
CA PRO A 795 -36.44 -4.10 0.89
C PRO A 795 -36.84 -5.41 1.59
N TYR A 796 -36.52 -5.53 2.86
CA TYR A 796 -36.73 -6.75 3.67
C TYR A 796 -37.91 -6.63 4.62
N LEU A 797 -38.47 -5.39 4.79
CA LEU A 797 -39.56 -5.11 5.71
C LEU A 797 -40.91 -5.37 5.08
N HIS A 798 -41.88 -5.68 5.93
CA HIS A 798 -43.33 -5.62 5.59
C HIS A 798 -44.12 -4.95 6.70
N ALA A 799 -45.31 -4.49 6.39
CA ALA A 799 -46.24 -3.95 7.39
C ALA A 799 -46.58 -5.03 8.43
N GLY A 800 -46.62 -4.65 9.70
CA GLY A 800 -46.86 -5.57 10.80
C GLY A 800 -45.54 -6.03 11.47
N SER A 801 -45.56 -7.23 12.03
CA SER A 801 -44.44 -7.81 12.80
C SER A 801 -43.30 -8.23 11.92
N ASN A 802 -42.06 -7.80 12.21
CA ASN A 802 -40.84 -8.17 11.54
C ASN A 802 -39.87 -8.79 12.54
N THR A 803 -39.01 -9.70 12.08
CA THR A 803 -37.97 -10.31 12.89
C THR A 803 -36.62 -9.84 12.43
N LEU A 804 -35.77 -9.38 13.36
CA LEU A 804 -34.38 -9.02 13.13
C LEU A 804 -33.49 -10.03 13.83
N VAL A 805 -32.49 -10.53 13.08
CA VAL A 805 -31.39 -11.35 13.61
C VAL A 805 -30.09 -10.67 13.26
N VAL A 806 -29.22 -10.46 14.26
CA VAL A 806 -27.88 -9.91 14.09
C VAL A 806 -26.85 -10.91 14.64
N GLU A 807 -26.09 -11.51 13.76
CA GLU A 807 -24.96 -12.40 14.15
C GLU A 807 -23.70 -11.54 14.31
N VAL A 808 -23.17 -11.44 15.54
CA VAL A 808 -21.99 -10.61 15.84
C VAL A 808 -20.81 -11.50 16.20
N ALA A 809 -19.71 -11.34 15.48
CA ALA A 809 -18.43 -11.98 15.80
C ALA A 809 -17.52 -11.00 16.56
N ASN A 810 -17.07 -11.40 17.76
CA ASN A 810 -16.13 -10.60 18.56
C ASN A 810 -14.67 -10.88 18.20
N LEU A 811 -13.75 -10.13 18.81
CA LEU A 811 -12.31 -10.39 18.73
C LEU A 811 -11.90 -11.60 19.58
N PRO A 812 -10.82 -12.30 19.20
CA PRO A 812 -10.19 -13.33 20.02
C PRO A 812 -9.51 -12.84 21.31
N ALA A 813 -9.36 -11.52 21.49
CA ALA A 813 -8.58 -10.89 22.57
C ALA A 813 -8.87 -11.43 23.98
N ASN A 814 -10.15 -11.57 24.33
CA ASN A 814 -10.55 -12.07 25.65
C ASN A 814 -10.12 -13.52 25.87
N ARG A 815 -10.19 -14.35 24.82
CA ARG A 815 -9.76 -15.75 24.89
C ARG A 815 -8.26 -15.87 25.03
N ILE A 816 -7.50 -15.10 24.28
CA ILE A 816 -6.03 -15.07 24.35
C ILE A 816 -5.55 -14.59 25.72
N ALA A 817 -6.14 -13.52 26.23
CA ALA A 817 -5.83 -13.03 27.58
C ALA A 817 -6.09 -14.11 28.66
N GLN A 818 -7.14 -14.91 28.49
CA GLN A 818 -7.45 -16.02 29.41
C GLN A 818 -6.42 -17.15 29.30
N LEU A 819 -5.96 -17.49 28.09
CA LEU A 819 -4.90 -18.50 27.93
C LEU A 819 -3.61 -18.07 28.63
N ASP A 820 -3.21 -16.81 28.50
CA ASP A 820 -2.04 -16.25 29.20
C ASP A 820 -2.23 -16.28 30.72
N ARG A 821 -3.42 -15.94 31.26
CA ARG A 821 -3.73 -16.02 32.69
C ARG A 821 -3.66 -17.44 33.22
N GLN A 822 -4.00 -18.43 32.40
CA GLN A 822 -3.92 -19.85 32.71
C GLN A 822 -2.52 -20.43 32.53
N GLY A 823 -1.55 -19.67 32.04
CA GLY A 823 -0.19 -20.14 31.74
C GLY A 823 -0.12 -21.13 30.57
N VAL A 824 -1.12 -21.12 29.69
CA VAL A 824 -1.15 -22.01 28.52
C VAL A 824 -0.17 -21.47 27.47
N GLU A 825 0.76 -22.31 27.03
CA GLU A 825 1.69 -21.96 25.96
C GLU A 825 1.01 -22.14 24.60
N TRP A 826 0.37 -21.09 24.13
CA TRP A 826 -0.30 -21.05 22.85
C TRP A 826 0.59 -20.49 21.71
N ARG A 827 1.67 -19.75 22.07
CA ARG A 827 2.64 -19.21 21.09
C ARG A 827 3.56 -20.33 20.63
N LYS A 828 3.37 -20.77 19.40
CA LYS A 828 4.17 -21.86 18.79
C LYS A 828 5.29 -21.34 17.88
N PHE A 829 5.30 -20.05 17.54
CA PHE A 829 6.37 -19.42 16.76
C PHE A 829 7.62 -19.17 17.62
N LYS A 830 8.77 -19.07 16.97
CA LYS A 830 9.99 -18.63 17.64
C LYS A 830 9.90 -17.11 17.88
N GLU A 831 10.42 -16.69 19.03
CA GLU A 831 10.29 -15.29 19.46
C GLU A 831 11.20 -14.36 18.65
N ILE A 832 10.80 -13.08 18.55
CA ILE A 832 11.55 -12.03 17.83
C ILE A 832 12.95 -11.78 18.44
N ASN A 833 13.17 -12.11 19.70
CA ASN A 833 14.50 -11.99 20.36
C ASN A 833 15.61 -12.77 19.67
N VAL A 834 15.30 -13.65 18.74
CA VAL A 834 16.26 -14.23 17.79
C VAL A 834 16.97 -13.13 16.99
N VAL A 835 16.35 -11.96 16.84
CA VAL A 835 16.87 -10.81 16.07
C VAL A 835 17.05 -9.55 16.91
N ASP A 836 16.43 -9.45 18.07
CA ASP A 836 16.54 -8.33 19.02
C ASP A 836 16.71 -8.85 20.45
N LEU A 837 17.91 -8.66 21.01
CA LEU A 837 18.25 -9.08 22.37
C LEU A 837 17.48 -8.31 23.46
N ASN A 838 16.87 -7.18 23.14
CA ASN A 838 16.09 -6.36 24.05
C ASN A 838 14.60 -6.69 24.01
N TYR A 839 14.18 -7.58 23.12
CA TYR A 839 12.79 -8.00 23.04
C TYR A 839 12.30 -8.58 24.37
N LYS A 840 11.15 -8.10 24.81
CA LYS A 840 10.43 -8.64 25.96
C LYS A 840 9.09 -9.14 25.47
N ARG A 841 8.78 -10.38 25.81
CA ARG A 841 7.49 -11.01 25.51
C ARG A 841 6.35 -10.15 26.04
N ASP A 842 5.40 -9.80 25.18
CA ASP A 842 4.17 -9.12 25.59
C ASP A 842 3.32 -10.02 26.49
N ARG A 843 2.74 -9.40 27.52
CA ARG A 843 1.88 -10.05 28.47
C ARG A 843 0.43 -9.68 28.17
N TYR A 844 -0.32 -10.64 27.67
CA TYR A 844 -1.74 -10.43 27.36
C TYR A 844 -2.65 -10.74 28.56
N ASP A 845 -2.14 -11.38 29.61
CA ASP A 845 -2.86 -11.63 30.87
C ASP A 845 -3.34 -10.34 31.56
N THR A 846 -2.69 -9.22 31.30
CA THR A 846 -3.02 -7.90 31.85
C THR A 846 -4.10 -7.16 31.07
N TRP A 847 -4.49 -7.64 29.90
CA TRP A 847 -5.49 -6.98 29.10
C TRP A 847 -6.83 -6.90 29.83
N ALA A 848 -7.45 -5.71 29.80
CA ALA A 848 -8.83 -5.54 30.20
C ALA A 848 -9.77 -6.32 29.28
N VAL A 849 -10.92 -6.71 29.79
CA VAL A 849 -11.95 -7.37 28.97
C VAL A 849 -12.40 -6.41 27.86
N VAL A 850 -12.28 -6.86 26.63
CA VAL A 850 -12.76 -6.13 25.45
C VAL A 850 -14.28 -6.36 25.34
N PRO A 851 -15.11 -5.30 25.31
CA PRO A 851 -16.55 -5.43 25.08
C PRO A 851 -16.84 -6.26 23.82
N SER A 852 -17.85 -7.11 23.86
CA SER A 852 -18.16 -8.06 22.79
C SER A 852 -19.66 -8.11 22.51
N GLY A 853 -20.07 -8.04 21.26
CA GLY A 853 -21.45 -8.04 20.83
C GLY A 853 -22.00 -6.67 20.44
N LEU A 854 -23.30 -6.46 20.58
CA LEU A 854 -23.93 -5.15 20.42
C LEU A 854 -23.72 -4.33 21.69
N ASN A 855 -23.09 -3.18 21.56
CA ASN A 855 -22.58 -2.39 22.69
C ASN A 855 -23.32 -1.06 22.90
N SER A 856 -24.38 -0.84 22.13
CA SER A 856 -25.25 0.34 22.20
C SER A 856 -26.66 0.00 21.70
N ASP A 857 -27.56 0.98 21.79
CA ASP A 857 -28.92 0.86 21.24
C ASP A 857 -28.88 0.55 19.74
N VAL A 858 -29.74 -0.38 19.34
CA VAL A 858 -30.05 -0.64 17.92
C VAL A 858 -31.33 0.11 17.58
N ARG A 859 -31.31 0.91 16.53
CA ARG A 859 -32.42 1.80 16.18
C ARG A 859 -32.90 1.57 14.75
N LEU A 860 -34.22 1.60 14.58
CA LEU A 860 -34.82 1.67 13.25
C LEU A 860 -35.20 3.13 12.97
N ILE A 861 -34.58 3.73 11.96
CA ILE A 861 -34.71 5.15 11.65
C ILE A 861 -35.55 5.31 10.37
N PRO A 862 -36.76 5.80 10.44
CA PRO A 862 -37.55 6.12 9.26
C PRO A 862 -36.93 7.31 8.53
N CYS A 863 -36.91 7.23 7.21
CA CYS A 863 -36.37 8.27 6.32
C CYS A 863 -37.38 8.64 5.26
N THR A 864 -37.40 9.90 4.84
CA THR A 864 -37.95 10.26 3.52
C THR A 864 -36.83 10.12 2.49
N VAL A 865 -37.17 9.69 1.30
CA VAL A 865 -36.24 9.50 0.18
C VAL A 865 -36.52 10.56 -0.88
N GLU A 866 -35.45 11.29 -1.26
CA GLU A 866 -35.49 12.22 -2.41
C GLU A 866 -34.99 11.54 -3.68
#